data_0dfae13e64e8e401c137eedada5e7db2
#
_entry.id   0dfae13e64e8e401c137eedada5e7db2
#
_cell.length_a   1.000
_cell.length_b   1.000
_cell.length_c   1.000
_cell.angle_alpha   90.00
_cell.angle_beta   90.00
_cell.angle_gamma   90.00
#
_symmetry.space_group_name_H-M   'P 1'
#
loop_
_entity.id
_entity.type
_entity.pdbx_description
1 polymer ?
#
loop_
_entity_poly.entity_id
_entity_poly.type
_entity_poly.pdbx_seq_one_letter_code
_entity_poly.pdbx_strand_id
1 'polypeptide(L)'
;MSKIKNLLFTIVSVFLCSFNAWGQNGVSTIIGKIVDVVNEPIIGAQCVLLNHPDSTQITGTTTNVDGVFELKASKDKEYILHISFIGFETYTSNIALNESIDMGKITLSPKAYTLDDVVITAQMVDRFSDKKEYKLTNAEKEQYSSALSALEFLPKIQVIDQSVSSVDGKGIKILINGVPSTATDLSIISPSNIAKIDYYTQPPVQYSNMGLGAVINVVTKTNENGGIIGLNTQNAITTGFGNNTVNFKYNFGNSQVGVTYNVNYRNYNKRILDESLQYFIDDEEYRKEKTGKESPYAYEEQMAEISFNNAKADNYVFSSKLSLKSLNRRRSSVQDIMMYSAEETTQLIGESSDKDKYIRPVLDMYFNKSFNKKHEITLNAVGTYYDSDYKYNYRELLGDITDFETATDISTDKYSFIGDAMYSLNLKSSQLFVGTRYMYNNNRQKNIAGPNSIETNEVYSYVGATGMIGQNVNYNVSVGVNHNVFATLDNERYSFTYFRPQLSVGYFIDETSDVMLNYEVNTQTPSISNLTYNPYYKDPHYVYVGNPDLKPGNIHNVSLSYYKGFKKFVINPEIGYSYANDAIVPIFIRSNNNITETFGNIDYVQNMTASLFLQWYPFDNNLLRLRLFADVYHQINKYGEMQWEHTGYSIIPSIMMSYKKWGLQLYYQTQKETLSGQMLKVSPSMAYAELSYRPLKNMTITAGIRYPFYDAWKLTTETHGTNLISRVETERIINNANMVYLNFVYNFSFGKNKPNVKLKMSNEDKDAGILGR
;
A
#
# COMPACT_ATOMS: atom_id res chain seq x y z
N MET A 1 -14.77 39.59 -9.35
CA MET A 1 -15.33 38.61 -8.38
C MET A 1 -16.87 38.49 -8.42
N SER A 2 -17.65 39.43 -8.92
CA SER A 2 -19.13 39.30 -8.97
C SER A 2 -19.67 38.43 -10.12
N LYS A 3 -18.98 38.35 -11.26
CA LYS A 3 -19.39 37.55 -12.42
C LYS A 3 -19.20 36.05 -12.29
N ILE A 4 -18.26 35.60 -11.42
CA ILE A 4 -18.01 34.18 -11.15
C ILE A 4 -19.02 33.61 -10.14
N LYS A 5 -19.49 34.43 -9.18
CA LYS A 5 -20.58 34.04 -8.25
C LYS A 5 -21.90 33.76 -8.98
N ASN A 6 -22.23 34.56 -9.99
CA ASN A 6 -23.47 34.38 -10.74
C ASN A 6 -23.41 33.17 -11.69
N LEU A 7 -22.22 32.83 -12.22
CA LEU A 7 -22.06 31.65 -13.07
C LEU A 7 -22.17 30.34 -12.26
N LEU A 8 -21.59 30.29 -11.06
CA LEU A 8 -21.72 29.12 -10.15
C LEU A 8 -23.15 28.93 -9.64
N PHE A 9 -23.88 30.03 -9.36
CA PHE A 9 -25.27 29.95 -8.91
C PHE A 9 -26.19 29.50 -10.04
N THR A 10 -25.92 29.88 -11.30
CA THR A 10 -26.68 29.47 -12.48
C THR A 10 -26.43 28.00 -12.83
N ILE A 11 -25.22 27.51 -12.69
CA ILE A 11 -24.89 26.09 -12.91
C ILE A 11 -25.55 25.19 -11.85
N VAL A 12 -25.53 25.58 -10.57
CA VAL A 12 -26.23 24.86 -9.51
C VAL A 12 -27.74 24.90 -9.65
N SER A 13 -28.32 26.00 -10.14
CA SER A 13 -29.77 26.14 -10.36
C SER A 13 -30.25 25.33 -11.55
N VAL A 14 -29.47 25.18 -12.63
CA VAL A 14 -29.80 24.35 -13.79
C VAL A 14 -29.72 22.86 -13.43
N PHE A 15 -28.85 22.46 -12.49
CA PHE A 15 -28.75 21.07 -12.05
C PHE A 15 -29.88 20.64 -11.09
N LEU A 16 -30.54 21.60 -10.42
CA LEU A 16 -31.66 21.33 -9.49
C LEU A 16 -33.05 21.33 -10.15
N CYS A 17 -33.18 21.80 -11.39
CA CYS A 17 -34.49 21.91 -12.07
C CYS A 17 -34.83 20.80 -13.09
N SER A 18 -33.97 19.77 -13.27
CA SER A 18 -34.20 18.72 -14.26
C SER A 18 -34.81 17.42 -13.73
N PHE A 19 -35.32 17.40 -12.50
CA PHE A 19 -36.01 16.23 -11.97
C PHE A 19 -37.47 16.51 -11.63
N ASN A 20 -38.33 16.61 -12.64
CA ASN A 20 -39.74 16.33 -12.47
C ASN A 20 -40.42 16.19 -13.86
N ALA A 21 -40.63 14.97 -14.26
CA ALA A 21 -41.81 14.51 -15.02
C ALA A 21 -41.59 13.10 -15.60
N TRP A 22 -41.86 12.07 -14.84
CA TRP A 22 -42.17 10.76 -15.42
C TRP A 22 -43.50 10.27 -14.86
N GLY A 23 -44.42 9.98 -15.76
CA GLY A 23 -45.78 9.60 -15.45
C GLY A 23 -45.87 8.31 -14.66
N GLN A 24 -46.84 8.23 -13.77
CA GLN A 24 -47.24 7.03 -13.03
C GLN A 24 -47.83 6.00 -14.01
N ASN A 25 -47.01 5.10 -14.54
CA ASN A 25 -47.49 3.82 -15.01
C ASN A 25 -47.82 2.94 -13.78
N GLY A 26 -49.00 2.33 -13.72
CA GLY A 26 -49.41 1.47 -12.63
C GLY A 26 -48.38 0.38 -12.40
N VAL A 27 -47.92 0.26 -11.17
CA VAL A 27 -46.96 -0.76 -10.73
C VAL A 27 -47.70 -1.88 -10.02
N SER A 28 -47.45 -3.13 -10.43
CA SER A 28 -47.95 -4.35 -9.75
C SER A 28 -46.81 -5.07 -9.05
N THR A 29 -47.14 -5.85 -8.04
CA THR A 29 -46.19 -6.56 -7.17
C THR A 29 -46.26 -8.07 -7.43
N ILE A 30 -45.10 -8.72 -7.51
CA ILE A 30 -44.93 -10.17 -7.55
C ILE A 30 -44.32 -10.59 -6.23
N ILE A 31 -45.02 -11.44 -5.49
CA ILE A 31 -44.57 -12.01 -4.20
C ILE A 31 -44.49 -13.51 -4.32
N GLY A 32 -43.58 -14.15 -3.63
CA GLY A 32 -43.48 -15.60 -3.53
C GLY A 32 -42.52 -16.03 -2.43
N LYS A 33 -42.61 -17.31 -2.04
CA LYS A 33 -41.74 -17.92 -1.04
C LYS A 33 -40.93 -19.05 -1.65
N ILE A 34 -39.63 -19.00 -1.51
CA ILE A 34 -38.70 -20.01 -2.03
C ILE A 34 -38.26 -20.95 -0.92
N VAL A 35 -38.40 -22.25 -1.17
CA VAL A 35 -38.04 -23.31 -0.25
C VAL A 35 -37.25 -24.41 -0.96
N ASP A 36 -36.56 -25.23 -0.19
CA ASP A 36 -35.93 -26.47 -0.67
C ASP A 36 -36.90 -27.66 -0.68
N VAL A 37 -36.40 -28.85 -1.08
CA VAL A 37 -37.19 -30.09 -1.16
C VAL A 37 -37.66 -30.63 0.20
N VAL A 38 -37.06 -30.20 1.32
CA VAL A 38 -37.48 -30.52 2.69
C VAL A 38 -38.31 -29.41 3.32
N ASN A 39 -38.69 -28.43 2.52
CA ASN A 39 -39.57 -27.33 2.87
C ASN A 39 -38.95 -26.26 3.80
N GLU A 40 -37.60 -26.17 3.86
CA GLU A 40 -36.91 -25.13 4.55
C GLU A 40 -36.77 -23.86 3.67
N PRO A 41 -36.89 -22.63 4.21
CA PRO A 41 -36.79 -21.42 3.43
C PRO A 41 -35.36 -21.22 2.90
N ILE A 42 -35.22 -20.92 1.62
CA ILE A 42 -33.93 -20.57 1.00
C ILE A 42 -33.72 -19.07 1.14
N ILE A 43 -32.77 -18.67 1.99
CA ILE A 43 -32.42 -17.29 2.31
C ILE A 43 -31.39 -16.80 1.34
N GLY A 44 -31.60 -15.61 0.74
CA GLY A 44 -30.64 -14.99 -0.18
C GLY A 44 -30.67 -15.53 -1.61
N ALA A 45 -31.72 -16.29 -1.99
CA ALA A 45 -31.93 -16.68 -3.39
C ALA A 45 -32.17 -15.42 -4.23
N GLN A 46 -31.47 -15.32 -5.35
CA GLN A 46 -31.58 -14.19 -6.27
C GLN A 46 -32.83 -14.35 -7.13
N CYS A 47 -33.73 -13.36 -7.08
CA CYS A 47 -34.97 -13.30 -7.86
C CYS A 47 -34.86 -12.11 -8.81
N VAL A 48 -34.82 -12.39 -10.11
CA VAL A 48 -34.67 -11.36 -11.16
C VAL A 48 -35.87 -11.41 -12.09
N LEU A 49 -36.40 -10.25 -12.43
CA LEU A 49 -37.45 -10.11 -13.41
C LEU A 49 -36.85 -9.56 -14.72
N LEU A 50 -36.99 -10.32 -15.77
CA LEU A 50 -36.49 -10.01 -17.10
C LEU A 50 -37.68 -9.64 -18.02
N ASN A 51 -37.43 -8.79 -18.97
CA ASN A 51 -38.42 -8.42 -20.00
C ASN A 51 -38.59 -9.57 -21.01
N HIS A 52 -39.81 -9.81 -21.46
CA HIS A 52 -40.11 -10.80 -22.51
C HIS A 52 -40.28 -10.10 -23.84
N PRO A 53 -39.64 -10.51 -24.98
CA PRO A 53 -38.80 -11.72 -25.14
C PRO A 53 -37.30 -11.47 -25.07
N ASP A 54 -36.82 -10.21 -24.90
CA ASP A 54 -35.42 -9.80 -25.06
C ASP A 54 -34.54 -10.14 -23.85
N SER A 55 -35.12 -10.66 -22.75
CA SER A 55 -34.43 -11.06 -21.51
C SER A 55 -33.61 -9.94 -20.85
N THR A 56 -33.90 -8.68 -21.13
CA THR A 56 -33.26 -7.56 -20.42
C THR A 56 -33.76 -7.46 -18.98
N GLN A 57 -32.83 -7.25 -18.02
CA GLN A 57 -33.19 -7.16 -16.62
C GLN A 57 -33.98 -5.89 -16.29
N ILE A 58 -35.16 -6.06 -15.69
CA ILE A 58 -36.04 -4.97 -15.26
C ILE A 58 -35.85 -4.62 -13.80
N THR A 59 -35.86 -5.64 -12.93
CA THR A 59 -35.67 -5.46 -11.48
C THR A 59 -35.18 -6.77 -10.87
N GLY A 60 -34.64 -6.71 -9.67
CA GLY A 60 -34.18 -7.90 -8.92
C GLY A 60 -34.19 -7.67 -7.42
N THR A 61 -34.32 -8.77 -6.67
CA THR A 61 -34.29 -8.81 -5.21
C THR A 61 -33.69 -10.11 -4.75
N THR A 62 -33.48 -10.28 -3.43
CA THR A 62 -33.11 -11.55 -2.81
C THR A 62 -34.13 -11.93 -1.75
N THR A 63 -34.32 -13.22 -1.55
CA THR A 63 -35.22 -13.72 -0.49
C THR A 63 -34.73 -13.32 0.92
N ASN A 64 -35.69 -12.98 1.79
CA ASN A 64 -35.46 -12.66 3.19
C ASN A 64 -35.26 -13.95 4.07
N VAL A 65 -35.19 -13.77 5.38
CA VAL A 65 -35.01 -14.88 6.34
C VAL A 65 -36.11 -15.94 6.34
N ASP A 66 -37.32 -15.60 5.85
CA ASP A 66 -38.46 -16.51 5.69
C ASP A 66 -38.53 -17.11 4.30
N GLY A 67 -37.54 -16.85 3.41
CA GLY A 67 -37.49 -17.26 2.01
C GLY A 67 -38.40 -16.44 1.10
N VAL A 68 -38.96 -15.32 1.54
CA VAL A 68 -39.94 -14.52 0.79
C VAL A 68 -39.22 -13.46 -0.04
N PHE A 69 -39.64 -13.28 -1.29
CA PHE A 69 -39.23 -12.19 -2.19
C PHE A 69 -40.41 -11.32 -2.59
N GLU A 70 -40.12 -10.06 -2.90
CA GLU A 70 -41.05 -9.08 -3.47
C GLU A 70 -40.38 -8.34 -4.62
N LEU A 71 -41.00 -8.33 -5.81
CA LEU A 71 -40.58 -7.61 -7.00
C LEU A 71 -41.67 -6.68 -7.46
N LYS A 72 -41.31 -5.48 -7.96
CA LYS A 72 -42.25 -4.49 -8.47
C LYS A 72 -41.93 -4.17 -9.94
N ALA A 73 -42.95 -4.24 -10.79
CA ALA A 73 -42.80 -3.92 -12.23
C ALA A 73 -44.07 -3.29 -12.79
N SER A 74 -43.97 -2.72 -14.00
CA SER A 74 -45.12 -2.12 -14.71
C SER A 74 -46.12 -3.21 -15.04
N LYS A 75 -47.41 -2.93 -14.81
CA LYS A 75 -48.50 -3.86 -15.19
C LYS A 75 -48.72 -3.87 -16.70
N ASP A 76 -49.57 -4.80 -17.15
CA ASP A 76 -49.96 -5.04 -18.52
C ASP A 76 -48.80 -5.37 -19.48
N LYS A 77 -47.80 -6.14 -18.93
CA LYS A 77 -46.63 -6.63 -19.66
C LYS A 77 -46.31 -8.08 -19.30
N GLU A 78 -45.62 -8.75 -20.22
CA GLU A 78 -45.06 -10.08 -19.96
C GLU A 78 -43.61 -10.00 -19.49
N TYR A 79 -43.27 -10.81 -18.52
CA TYR A 79 -41.96 -10.89 -17.93
C TYR A 79 -41.49 -12.34 -17.77
N ILE A 80 -40.20 -12.55 -17.64
CA ILE A 80 -39.59 -13.82 -17.23
C ILE A 80 -39.09 -13.67 -15.82
N LEU A 81 -39.67 -14.43 -14.89
CA LEU A 81 -39.11 -14.56 -13.51
C LEU A 81 -38.03 -15.60 -13.52
N HIS A 82 -36.84 -15.19 -13.10
CA HIS A 82 -35.64 -16.02 -13.02
C HIS A 82 -35.18 -16.07 -11.56
N ILE A 83 -35.17 -17.26 -10.96
CA ILE A 83 -34.78 -17.49 -9.57
C ILE A 83 -33.59 -18.41 -9.55
N SER A 84 -32.50 -18.01 -8.89
CA SER A 84 -31.29 -18.81 -8.77
C SER A 84 -30.71 -18.80 -7.36
N PHE A 85 -30.14 -19.91 -6.95
CA PHE A 85 -29.40 -20.06 -5.69
C PHE A 85 -28.29 -21.08 -5.85
N ILE A 86 -27.15 -20.84 -5.19
CA ILE A 86 -25.99 -21.74 -5.28
C ILE A 86 -26.33 -23.12 -4.74
N GLY A 87 -26.09 -24.13 -5.56
CA GLY A 87 -26.39 -25.52 -5.20
C GLY A 87 -27.78 -26.01 -5.59
N PHE A 88 -28.61 -25.18 -6.25
CA PHE A 88 -29.94 -25.50 -6.70
C PHE A 88 -30.13 -25.34 -8.19
N GLU A 89 -31.09 -26.01 -8.76
CA GLU A 89 -31.53 -25.78 -10.16
C GLU A 89 -32.23 -24.45 -10.27
N THR A 90 -31.99 -23.75 -11.37
CA THR A 90 -32.57 -22.46 -11.65
C THR A 90 -34.05 -22.63 -12.01
N TYR A 91 -34.93 -21.85 -11.38
CA TYR A 91 -36.36 -21.78 -11.72
C TYR A 91 -36.60 -20.61 -12.67
N THR A 92 -37.32 -20.87 -13.76
CA THR A 92 -37.71 -19.84 -14.73
C THR A 92 -39.20 -20.00 -15.06
N SER A 93 -39.92 -18.88 -15.04
CA SER A 93 -41.36 -18.84 -15.38
C SER A 93 -41.73 -17.57 -16.09
N ASN A 94 -42.58 -17.70 -17.11
CA ASN A 94 -43.17 -16.51 -17.78
C ASN A 94 -44.36 -16.01 -16.96
N ILE A 95 -44.45 -14.70 -16.77
CA ILE A 95 -45.45 -14.05 -15.95
C ILE A 95 -46.10 -12.93 -16.77
N ALA A 96 -47.42 -12.98 -17.00
CA ALA A 96 -48.21 -11.86 -17.48
C ALA A 96 -48.70 -11.03 -16.28
N LEU A 97 -48.13 -9.85 -16.08
CA LEU A 97 -48.35 -9.02 -14.88
C LEU A 97 -49.50 -8.02 -15.12
N ASN A 98 -50.75 -8.47 -15.09
CA ASN A 98 -51.91 -7.61 -15.23
C ASN A 98 -52.39 -7.01 -13.90
N GLU A 99 -52.14 -7.75 -12.80
CA GLU A 99 -52.39 -7.33 -11.41
C GLU A 99 -51.30 -7.90 -10.49
N SER A 100 -51.33 -7.59 -9.20
CA SER A 100 -50.39 -8.13 -8.24
C SER A 100 -50.57 -9.64 -8.09
N ILE A 101 -49.47 -10.40 -8.18
CA ILE A 101 -49.48 -11.89 -8.20
C ILE A 101 -48.75 -12.39 -7.00
N ASP A 102 -49.39 -13.32 -6.26
CA ASP A 102 -48.72 -14.18 -5.30
C ASP A 102 -48.39 -15.54 -5.98
N MET A 103 -47.10 -15.76 -6.19
CA MET A 103 -46.59 -17.02 -6.79
C MET A 103 -46.67 -18.20 -5.82
N GLY A 104 -47.06 -17.95 -4.58
CA GLY A 104 -47.13 -18.99 -3.54
C GLY A 104 -45.73 -19.53 -3.24
N LYS A 105 -45.67 -20.85 -3.05
CA LYS A 105 -44.45 -21.54 -2.70
C LYS A 105 -43.75 -22.09 -3.94
N ILE A 106 -42.52 -21.73 -4.14
CA ILE A 106 -41.65 -22.20 -5.22
C ILE A 106 -40.56 -23.09 -4.61
N THR A 107 -40.50 -24.36 -5.00
CA THR A 107 -39.50 -25.32 -4.51
C THR A 107 -38.33 -25.37 -5.49
N LEU A 108 -37.11 -25.13 -5.00
CA LEU A 108 -35.91 -25.39 -5.79
C LEU A 108 -35.32 -26.75 -5.49
N SER A 109 -35.02 -27.53 -6.53
CA SER A 109 -34.39 -28.83 -6.43
C SER A 109 -32.87 -28.68 -6.30
N PRO A 110 -32.18 -29.46 -5.43
CA PRO A 110 -30.74 -29.46 -5.40
C PRO A 110 -30.15 -29.89 -6.74
N LYS A 111 -29.18 -29.11 -7.24
CA LYS A 111 -28.46 -29.46 -8.46
C LYS A 111 -27.33 -30.42 -8.11
N ALA A 112 -27.44 -31.66 -8.61
CA ALA A 112 -26.38 -32.66 -8.48
C ALA A 112 -25.17 -32.19 -9.35
N TYR A 113 -24.09 -31.79 -8.73
CA TYR A 113 -22.81 -31.54 -9.43
C TYR A 113 -22.12 -32.88 -9.63
N THR A 114 -22.07 -33.38 -10.86
CA THR A 114 -21.04 -34.35 -11.26
C THR A 114 -19.70 -33.62 -11.29
N LEU A 115 -18.64 -34.20 -10.71
CA LEU A 115 -17.31 -33.63 -10.50
C LEU A 115 -16.49 -33.40 -11.79
N ASP A 116 -17.08 -33.34 -12.96
CA ASP A 116 -16.37 -33.30 -14.24
C ASP A 116 -16.36 -31.95 -14.97
N ASP A 117 -17.00 -30.91 -14.42
CA ASP A 117 -16.92 -29.58 -15.01
C ASP A 117 -16.57 -28.53 -13.94
N VAL A 118 -15.28 -28.47 -13.53
CA VAL A 118 -14.72 -27.26 -12.96
C VAL A 118 -14.51 -26.29 -14.12
N VAL A 119 -15.58 -25.66 -14.58
CA VAL A 119 -15.47 -24.45 -15.40
C VAL A 119 -14.84 -23.39 -14.50
N ILE A 120 -13.56 -23.13 -14.67
CA ILE A 120 -12.90 -21.95 -14.10
C ILE A 120 -13.55 -20.75 -14.80
N THR A 121 -14.62 -20.25 -14.21
CA THR A 121 -15.14 -18.93 -14.54
C THR A 121 -14.02 -17.94 -14.24
N ALA A 122 -13.68 -17.09 -15.19
CA ALA A 122 -12.83 -15.93 -14.99
C ALA A 122 -13.18 -15.29 -13.63
N GLN A 123 -12.13 -14.94 -12.86
CA GLN A 123 -12.17 -14.36 -11.53
C GLN A 123 -13.50 -13.66 -11.23
N MET A 124 -14.25 -14.12 -10.21
CA MET A 124 -15.44 -13.37 -9.76
C MET A 124 -14.97 -12.05 -9.14
N VAL A 125 -14.89 -11.04 -9.98
CA VAL A 125 -14.57 -9.68 -9.59
C VAL A 125 -15.85 -8.87 -9.63
N ASP A 126 -16.44 -8.68 -8.45
CA ASP A 126 -17.56 -7.74 -8.34
C ASP A 126 -17.00 -6.31 -8.34
N ARG A 127 -17.57 -5.43 -9.14
CA ARG A 127 -17.10 -4.06 -9.34
C ARG A 127 -18.03 -3.08 -8.64
N PHE A 128 -17.43 -2.20 -7.85
CA PHE A 128 -18.10 -1.13 -7.14
C PHE A 128 -17.56 0.22 -7.60
N SER A 129 -18.21 1.29 -7.19
CA SER A 129 -17.81 2.64 -7.56
C SER A 129 -16.40 3.04 -7.12
N ASP A 130 -15.89 2.43 -6.05
CA ASP A 130 -14.64 2.80 -5.41
C ASP A 130 -13.61 1.66 -5.34
N LYS A 131 -14.02 0.42 -5.63
CA LYS A 131 -13.19 -0.78 -5.46
C LYS A 131 -13.55 -1.92 -6.40
N LYS A 132 -12.64 -2.88 -6.53
CA LYS A 132 -12.90 -4.22 -7.09
C LYS A 132 -12.93 -5.23 -5.95
N GLU A 133 -13.95 -6.07 -5.89
CA GLU A 133 -14.08 -7.13 -4.90
C GLU A 133 -13.63 -8.46 -5.51
N TYR A 134 -12.62 -9.08 -4.92
CA TYR A 134 -12.08 -10.35 -5.36
C TYR A 134 -12.51 -11.48 -4.41
N LYS A 135 -13.04 -12.56 -4.94
CA LYS A 135 -13.39 -13.77 -4.21
C LYS A 135 -12.49 -14.91 -4.65
N LEU A 136 -11.67 -15.41 -3.74
CA LEU A 136 -10.83 -16.56 -3.99
C LEU A 136 -11.66 -17.86 -3.96
N THR A 137 -11.52 -18.70 -4.97
CA THR A 137 -12.04 -20.06 -4.98
C THR A 137 -11.36 -20.93 -3.92
N ASN A 138 -11.93 -22.08 -3.57
CA ASN A 138 -11.28 -22.98 -2.63
C ASN A 138 -9.92 -23.48 -3.16
N ALA A 139 -9.83 -23.77 -4.46
CA ALA A 139 -8.59 -24.17 -5.10
C ALA A 139 -7.49 -23.08 -5.02
N GLU A 140 -7.88 -21.81 -5.22
CA GLU A 140 -6.95 -20.68 -5.07
C GLU A 140 -6.52 -20.48 -3.60
N LYS A 141 -7.43 -20.61 -2.64
CA LYS A 141 -7.09 -20.54 -1.21
C LYS A 141 -6.10 -21.63 -0.79
N GLU A 142 -6.14 -22.78 -1.44
CA GLU A 142 -5.18 -23.86 -1.21
C GLU A 142 -3.79 -23.60 -1.79
N GLN A 143 -3.61 -22.61 -2.67
CA GLN A 143 -2.31 -22.25 -3.25
C GLN A 143 -1.44 -21.43 -2.32
N TYR A 144 -2.02 -20.71 -1.37
CA TYR A 144 -1.32 -19.74 -0.51
C TYR A 144 -1.14 -20.24 0.91
N SER A 145 -0.04 -19.87 1.55
CA SER A 145 0.28 -20.23 2.93
C SER A 145 -0.44 -19.34 3.95
N SER A 146 -0.76 -18.11 3.58
CA SER A 146 -1.38 -17.11 4.46
C SER A 146 -2.23 -16.13 3.65
N ALA A 147 -3.05 -15.33 4.33
CA ALA A 147 -3.78 -14.24 3.69
C ALA A 147 -2.83 -13.18 3.08
N LEU A 148 -1.63 -13.00 3.64
CA LEU A 148 -0.62 -12.12 3.07
C LEU A 148 -0.15 -12.63 1.70
N SER A 149 0.27 -13.90 1.61
CA SER A 149 0.67 -14.49 0.33
C SER A 149 -0.48 -14.54 -0.68
N ALA A 150 -1.73 -14.65 -0.21
CA ALA A 150 -2.90 -14.60 -1.08
C ALA A 150 -3.11 -13.24 -1.75
N LEU A 151 -2.51 -12.15 -1.26
CA LEU A 151 -2.55 -10.84 -1.93
C LEU A 151 -1.85 -10.85 -3.29
N GLU A 152 -0.93 -11.75 -3.54
CA GLU A 152 -0.31 -11.93 -4.87
C GLU A 152 -1.31 -12.36 -5.96
N PHE A 153 -2.53 -12.75 -5.57
CA PHE A 153 -3.62 -12.96 -6.50
C PHE A 153 -4.08 -11.67 -7.18
N LEU A 154 -3.93 -10.54 -6.50
CA LEU A 154 -4.33 -9.23 -7.01
C LEU A 154 -3.41 -8.74 -8.13
N PRO A 155 -3.94 -8.05 -9.15
CA PRO A 155 -3.12 -7.41 -10.16
C PRO A 155 -2.17 -6.37 -9.53
N LYS A 156 -0.94 -6.30 -10.06
CA LYS A 156 0.07 -5.31 -9.64
C LYS A 156 0.49 -5.36 -8.16
N ILE A 157 0.15 -6.41 -7.43
CA ILE A 157 0.58 -6.62 -6.04
C ILE A 157 1.68 -7.68 -6.00
N GLN A 158 2.70 -7.40 -5.20
CA GLN A 158 3.79 -8.33 -4.89
C GLN A 158 3.97 -8.47 -3.38
N VAL A 159 4.34 -9.66 -2.94
CA VAL A 159 4.64 -9.96 -1.53
C VAL A 159 6.06 -10.53 -1.46
N ILE A 160 6.97 -9.79 -0.85
CA ILE A 160 8.38 -10.15 -0.72
C ILE A 160 8.78 -9.93 0.74
N ASP A 161 9.46 -10.90 1.35
CA ASP A 161 9.95 -10.79 2.73
C ASP A 161 8.89 -10.45 3.78
N GLN A 162 7.70 -11.03 3.63
CA GLN A 162 6.54 -10.73 4.46
C GLN A 162 6.11 -9.24 4.38
N SER A 163 6.57 -8.51 3.38
CA SER A 163 6.13 -7.16 3.04
C SER A 163 5.28 -7.18 1.77
N VAL A 164 4.30 -6.28 1.70
CA VAL A 164 3.46 -6.10 0.51
C VAL A 164 3.69 -4.71 -0.07
N SER A 165 3.85 -4.67 -1.38
CA SER A 165 3.98 -3.43 -2.15
C SER A 165 3.30 -3.58 -3.50
N SER A 166 3.06 -2.47 -4.16
CA SER A 166 2.78 -2.49 -5.59
C SER A 166 4.06 -2.83 -6.37
N VAL A 167 3.93 -3.45 -7.53
CA VAL A 167 5.07 -3.82 -8.38
C VAL A 167 5.87 -2.60 -8.86
N ASP A 168 5.27 -1.40 -8.89
CA ASP A 168 5.97 -0.13 -9.15
C ASP A 168 6.74 0.41 -7.93
N GLY A 169 6.67 -0.30 -6.79
CA GLY A 169 7.38 0.02 -5.56
C GLY A 169 6.64 0.92 -4.58
N LYS A 170 5.40 1.36 -4.90
CA LYS A 170 4.60 2.17 -3.98
C LYS A 170 4.07 1.33 -2.82
N GLY A 171 3.91 1.96 -1.66
CA GLY A 171 3.36 1.34 -0.46
C GLY A 171 1.90 0.90 -0.64
N ILE A 172 1.50 -0.12 0.11
CA ILE A 172 0.12 -0.60 0.16
C ILE A 172 -0.43 -0.39 1.57
N LYS A 173 -1.62 0.22 1.67
CA LYS A 173 -2.35 0.25 2.93
C LYS A 173 -3.17 -1.00 3.09
N ILE A 174 -2.93 -1.73 4.16
CA ILE A 174 -3.63 -2.97 4.49
C ILE A 174 -4.72 -2.69 5.50
N LEU A 175 -5.89 -3.26 5.26
CA LEU A 175 -7.01 -3.31 6.20
C LEU A 175 -7.42 -4.77 6.37
N ILE A 176 -7.82 -5.15 7.57
CA ILE A 176 -8.50 -6.43 7.85
C ILE A 176 -9.87 -6.13 8.42
N ASN A 177 -10.92 -6.53 7.70
CA ASN A 177 -12.32 -6.19 8.06
C ASN A 177 -12.55 -4.68 8.16
N GLY A 178 -11.77 -3.90 7.37
CA GLY A 178 -11.74 -2.45 7.39
C GLY A 178 -10.93 -1.84 8.56
N VAL A 179 -10.41 -2.64 9.49
CA VAL A 179 -9.46 -2.16 10.52
C VAL A 179 -8.07 -2.07 9.90
N PRO A 180 -7.39 -0.97 10.09
CA PRO A 180 -6.00 -0.83 9.72
C PRO A 180 -5.11 -1.89 10.35
N SER A 181 -4.32 -2.49 9.50
CA SER A 181 -3.58 -3.68 9.85
C SER A 181 -2.24 -3.68 9.12
N THR A 182 -1.41 -4.63 9.44
CA THR A 182 -0.08 -4.78 8.88
C THR A 182 0.03 -6.04 8.01
N ALA A 183 1.09 -6.16 7.22
CA ALA A 183 1.44 -7.40 6.56
C ALA A 183 1.63 -8.55 7.57
N THR A 184 2.19 -8.25 8.73
CA THR A 184 2.34 -9.18 9.86
C THR A 184 1.00 -9.77 10.30
N ASP A 185 -0.07 -8.95 10.41
CA ASP A 185 -1.41 -9.43 10.77
C ASP A 185 -1.99 -10.39 9.72
N LEU A 186 -1.70 -10.14 8.42
CA LEU A 186 -2.15 -11.02 7.33
C LEU A 186 -1.34 -12.32 7.23
N SER A 187 -0.06 -12.29 7.63
CA SER A 187 0.84 -13.44 7.50
C SER A 187 0.39 -14.66 8.31
N ILE A 188 -0.42 -14.43 9.34
CA ILE A 188 -0.91 -15.44 10.28
C ILE A 188 -2.39 -15.83 10.06
N ILE A 189 -3.08 -15.21 9.10
CA ILE A 189 -4.47 -15.56 8.74
C ILE A 189 -4.46 -16.63 7.66
N SER A 190 -5.15 -17.73 7.90
CA SER A 190 -5.32 -18.78 6.89
C SER A 190 -6.09 -18.24 5.68
N PRO A 191 -5.70 -18.54 4.43
CA PRO A 191 -6.46 -18.17 3.24
C PRO A 191 -7.90 -18.71 3.24
N SER A 192 -8.16 -19.83 3.89
CA SER A 192 -9.50 -20.39 4.06
C SER A 192 -10.45 -19.47 4.84
N ASN A 193 -9.88 -18.60 5.68
CA ASN A 193 -10.63 -17.60 6.44
C ASN A 193 -10.92 -16.33 5.65
N ILE A 194 -10.37 -16.16 4.45
CA ILE A 194 -10.71 -15.04 3.56
C ILE A 194 -12.12 -15.25 3.02
N ALA A 195 -13.03 -14.32 3.30
CA ALA A 195 -14.34 -14.25 2.67
C ALA A 195 -14.24 -13.57 1.30
N LYS A 196 -13.54 -12.41 1.25
CA LYS A 196 -13.30 -11.61 0.05
C LYS A 196 -12.14 -10.64 0.26
N ILE A 197 -11.66 -10.03 -0.81
CA ILE A 197 -10.65 -8.96 -0.79
C ILE A 197 -11.21 -7.76 -1.53
N ASP A 198 -11.39 -6.63 -0.84
CA ASP A 198 -11.73 -5.35 -1.44
C ASP A 198 -10.42 -4.66 -1.87
N TYR A 199 -10.26 -4.39 -3.15
CA TYR A 199 -9.07 -3.78 -3.74
C TYR A 199 -9.38 -2.41 -4.32
N TYR A 200 -8.85 -1.36 -3.68
CA TYR A 200 -8.98 0.03 -4.10
C TYR A 200 -7.73 0.40 -4.89
N THR A 201 -7.82 0.43 -6.20
CA THR A 201 -6.72 0.81 -7.10
C THR A 201 -6.42 2.31 -7.04
N GLN A 202 -7.42 3.12 -6.71
CA GLN A 202 -7.29 4.51 -6.33
C GLN A 202 -7.48 4.63 -4.81
N PRO A 203 -6.45 5.03 -4.05
CA PRO A 203 -6.62 5.25 -2.62
C PRO A 203 -7.75 6.25 -2.33
N PRO A 204 -8.67 5.94 -1.40
CA PRO A 204 -9.66 6.89 -0.93
C PRO A 204 -9.01 8.20 -0.44
N VAL A 205 -9.74 9.33 -0.54
CA VAL A 205 -9.21 10.68 -0.30
C VAL A 205 -8.49 10.86 1.04
N GLN A 206 -8.93 10.19 2.08
CA GLN A 206 -8.27 10.21 3.40
C GLN A 206 -6.86 9.61 3.39
N TYR A 207 -6.50 8.83 2.37
CA TYR A 207 -5.19 8.22 2.18
C TYR A 207 -4.38 8.85 1.03
N SER A 208 -4.95 9.80 0.29
CA SER A 208 -4.34 10.34 -0.95
C SER A 208 -2.96 10.97 -0.74
N ASN A 209 -2.68 11.50 0.46
CA ASN A 209 -1.38 12.12 0.79
C ASN A 209 -0.30 11.12 1.24
N MET A 210 -0.59 9.83 1.22
CA MET A 210 0.35 8.81 1.72
C MET A 210 1.22 8.19 0.61
N GLY A 211 1.09 8.63 -0.65
CA GLY A 211 1.85 8.09 -1.78
C GLY A 211 1.62 6.59 -2.03
N LEU A 212 0.42 6.11 -1.75
CA LEU A 212 0.09 4.69 -1.85
C LEU A 212 -0.20 4.26 -3.29
N GLY A 213 0.21 3.05 -3.65
CA GLY A 213 -0.19 2.40 -4.90
C GLY A 213 -1.60 1.80 -4.85
N ALA A 214 -2.07 1.40 -3.67
CA ALA A 214 -3.42 0.88 -3.47
C ALA A 214 -3.79 0.80 -1.98
N VAL A 215 -5.10 0.57 -1.72
CA VAL A 215 -5.60 0.14 -0.41
C VAL A 215 -6.23 -1.24 -0.57
N ILE A 216 -5.92 -2.18 0.31
CA ILE A 216 -6.41 -3.55 0.28
C ILE A 216 -7.11 -3.86 1.60
N ASN A 217 -8.39 -4.23 1.54
CA ASN A 217 -9.13 -4.68 2.70
C ASN A 217 -9.44 -6.19 2.59
N VAL A 218 -8.80 -6.99 3.42
CA VAL A 218 -9.06 -8.42 3.52
C VAL A 218 -10.22 -8.64 4.49
N VAL A 219 -11.35 -9.07 3.96
CA VAL A 219 -12.54 -9.42 4.76
C VAL A 219 -12.45 -10.88 5.13
N THR A 220 -12.39 -11.19 6.43
CA THR A 220 -12.27 -12.56 6.93
C THR A 220 -13.62 -13.09 7.44
N LYS A 221 -13.73 -14.39 7.54
CA LYS A 221 -14.80 -15.08 8.30
C LYS A 221 -14.45 -14.92 9.79
N THR A 222 -15.40 -14.55 10.64
CA THR A 222 -15.19 -14.44 12.10
C THR A 222 -15.79 -15.59 12.87
N ASN A 223 -15.19 -15.90 14.01
CA ASN A 223 -15.73 -16.85 14.98
C ASN A 223 -16.46 -16.06 16.09
N GLU A 224 -17.62 -16.51 16.51
CA GLU A 224 -18.39 -15.90 17.62
C GLU A 224 -17.65 -15.99 18.95
N ASN A 225 -17.27 -17.22 19.29
CA ASN A 225 -16.43 -17.55 20.43
C ASN A 225 -15.36 -18.50 19.95
N GLY A 226 -14.11 -18.14 20.20
CA GLY A 226 -12.98 -18.92 19.74
C GLY A 226 -11.83 -18.03 19.35
N GLY A 227 -10.77 -18.60 18.82
CA GLY A 227 -9.58 -17.82 18.57
C GLY A 227 -8.74 -18.33 17.40
N ILE A 228 -7.64 -17.61 17.20
CA ILE A 228 -6.62 -17.91 16.21
C ILE A 228 -5.28 -17.88 16.92
N ILE A 229 -4.46 -18.93 16.69
CA ILE A 229 -3.04 -18.95 17.01
C ILE A 229 -2.31 -19.01 15.68
N GLY A 230 -1.45 -18.04 15.42
CA GLY A 230 -0.65 -17.95 14.20
C GLY A 230 0.83 -17.95 14.52
N LEU A 231 1.60 -18.70 13.74
CA LEU A 231 3.06 -18.72 13.76
C LEU A 231 3.54 -18.62 12.32
N ASN A 232 4.44 -17.67 12.05
CA ASN A 232 5.12 -17.54 10.78
C ASN A 232 6.60 -17.28 11.07
N THR A 233 7.47 -18.23 10.71
CA THR A 233 8.91 -18.13 10.98
C THR A 233 9.67 -18.38 9.69
N GLN A 234 10.42 -17.40 9.23
CA GLN A 234 11.30 -17.49 8.08
C GLN A 234 12.73 -17.22 8.51
N ASN A 235 13.57 -18.22 8.44
CA ASN A 235 14.97 -18.09 8.87
C ASN A 235 15.91 -18.70 7.83
N ALA A 236 17.00 -17.99 7.53
CA ALA A 236 18.06 -18.54 6.70
C ALA A 236 18.91 -19.56 7.48
N ILE A 237 19.36 -20.58 6.77
CA ILE A 237 20.31 -21.58 7.32
C ILE A 237 21.75 -21.28 6.90
N THR A 238 21.95 -20.39 5.94
CA THR A 238 23.28 -20.03 5.38
C THR A 238 23.82 -18.74 5.96
N THR A 239 22.98 -17.90 6.61
CA THR A 239 23.37 -16.58 7.12
C THR A 239 22.46 -16.14 8.27
N GLY A 240 22.86 -15.09 8.98
CA GLY A 240 22.04 -14.46 10.02
C GLY A 240 20.88 -13.63 9.46
N PHE A 241 19.77 -14.30 9.13
CA PHE A 241 18.54 -13.67 8.61
C PHE A 241 17.33 -14.35 9.25
N GLY A 242 16.38 -13.55 9.75
CA GLY A 242 15.11 -14.07 10.23
C GLY A 242 14.00 -13.01 10.22
N ASN A 243 12.78 -13.47 9.91
CA ASN A 243 11.52 -12.75 10.04
C ASN A 243 10.54 -13.67 10.76
N ASN A 244 10.17 -13.35 11.99
CA ASN A 244 9.44 -14.25 12.87
C ASN A 244 8.26 -13.53 13.51
N THR A 245 7.08 -14.15 13.45
CA THR A 245 5.85 -13.61 14.01
C THR A 245 5.11 -14.69 14.78
N VAL A 246 4.63 -14.36 15.97
CA VAL A 246 3.64 -15.12 16.73
C VAL A 246 2.46 -14.21 17.04
N ASN A 247 1.24 -14.77 16.92
CA ASN A 247 0.01 -14.03 17.16
C ASN A 247 -1.00 -14.92 17.87
N PHE A 248 -1.74 -14.32 18.80
CA PHE A 248 -2.90 -14.90 19.45
C PHE A 248 -4.05 -13.91 19.38
N LYS A 249 -5.23 -14.33 18.87
CA LYS A 249 -6.47 -13.54 18.90
C LYS A 249 -7.59 -14.40 19.48
N TYR A 250 -8.39 -13.84 20.36
CA TYR A 250 -9.52 -14.50 20.99
C TYR A 250 -10.77 -13.65 20.87
N ASN A 251 -11.84 -14.26 20.33
CA ASN A 251 -13.15 -13.65 20.16
C ASN A 251 -14.10 -14.12 21.28
N PHE A 252 -14.84 -13.19 21.86
CA PHE A 252 -15.88 -13.47 22.85
C PHE A 252 -17.04 -12.48 22.65
N GLY A 253 -18.20 -13.01 22.27
CA GLY A 253 -19.36 -12.19 21.92
C GLY A 253 -19.03 -11.19 20.79
N ASN A 254 -19.18 -9.91 21.07
CA ASN A 254 -18.88 -8.82 20.13
C ASN A 254 -17.46 -8.29 20.25
N SER A 255 -16.62 -8.88 21.10
CA SER A 255 -15.27 -8.40 21.38
C SER A 255 -14.21 -9.37 20.91
N GLN A 256 -13.02 -8.81 20.60
CA GLN A 256 -11.82 -9.56 20.31
C GLN A 256 -10.65 -8.93 21.06
N VAL A 257 -9.82 -9.73 21.67
CA VAL A 257 -8.50 -9.35 22.16
C VAL A 257 -7.43 -10.03 21.31
N GLY A 258 -6.30 -9.34 21.14
CA GLY A 258 -5.18 -9.88 20.38
C GLY A 258 -3.84 -9.50 21.00
N VAL A 259 -2.86 -10.38 20.85
CA VAL A 259 -1.44 -10.15 21.17
C VAL A 259 -0.62 -10.59 19.98
N THR A 260 0.27 -9.72 19.49
CA THR A 260 1.19 -10.02 18.41
C THR A 260 2.61 -9.70 18.84
N TYR A 261 3.55 -10.59 18.56
CA TYR A 261 4.97 -10.33 18.70
C TYR A 261 5.68 -10.66 17.38
N ASN A 262 6.51 -9.72 16.93
CA ASN A 262 7.31 -9.86 15.72
C ASN A 262 8.75 -9.53 16.02
N VAL A 263 9.68 -10.31 15.46
CA VAL A 263 11.13 -10.02 15.49
C VAL A 263 11.72 -10.27 14.11
N ASN A 264 12.41 -9.24 13.59
CA ASN A 264 13.17 -9.29 12.35
C ASN A 264 14.62 -9.03 12.68
N TYR A 265 15.53 -9.88 12.21
CA TYR A 265 16.95 -9.68 12.45
C TYR A 265 17.80 -9.96 11.22
N ARG A 266 18.93 -9.27 11.13
CA ARG A 266 20.01 -9.50 10.18
C ARG A 266 21.31 -9.47 10.93
N ASN A 267 22.22 -10.38 10.59
CA ASN A 267 23.57 -10.41 11.15
C ASN A 267 24.54 -10.88 10.06
N TYR A 268 25.08 -9.93 9.36
CA TYR A 268 25.97 -10.13 8.23
C TYR A 268 27.40 -9.72 8.61
N ASN A 269 28.40 -10.45 8.18
CA ASN A 269 29.81 -10.16 8.42
C ASN A 269 30.59 -9.88 7.12
N LYS A 270 29.93 -9.94 5.98
CA LYS A 270 30.53 -9.76 4.66
C LYS A 270 29.81 -8.66 3.86
N ARG A 271 29.73 -7.49 4.47
CA ARG A 271 29.32 -6.25 3.83
C ARG A 271 30.57 -5.52 3.34
N ILE A 272 30.55 -5.04 2.11
CA ILE A 272 31.62 -4.27 1.49
C ILE A 272 31.03 -2.97 0.96
N LEU A 273 31.69 -1.85 1.24
CA LEU A 273 31.31 -0.52 0.79
C LEU A 273 32.46 0.07 -0.03
N ASP A 274 32.28 0.13 -1.34
CA ASP A 274 33.20 0.79 -2.27
C ASP A 274 32.70 2.19 -2.58
N GLU A 275 33.58 3.16 -2.73
CA GLU A 275 33.22 4.52 -3.15
C GLU A 275 34.32 5.12 -4.04
N SER A 276 33.92 5.70 -5.16
CA SER A 276 34.73 6.59 -5.97
C SER A 276 34.18 8.01 -5.81
N LEU A 277 35.03 8.96 -5.47
CA LEU A 277 34.69 10.33 -5.17
C LEU A 277 35.64 11.29 -5.87
N GLN A 278 35.11 12.26 -6.62
CA GLN A 278 35.88 13.29 -7.32
C GLN A 278 35.16 14.63 -7.27
N TYR A 279 35.84 15.67 -6.85
CA TYR A 279 35.32 17.04 -6.81
C TYR A 279 36.49 18.06 -6.92
N PHE A 280 36.16 19.33 -7.17
CA PHE A 280 37.13 20.41 -7.27
C PHE A 280 36.89 21.44 -6.16
N ILE A 281 37.96 21.84 -5.46
CA ILE A 281 37.97 22.94 -4.51
C ILE A 281 39.11 23.90 -4.93
N ASP A 282 38.81 25.19 -5.13
CA ASP A 282 39.75 26.24 -5.53
C ASP A 282 40.61 25.83 -6.74
N ASP A 283 39.97 25.18 -7.74
CA ASP A 283 40.58 24.61 -8.96
C ASP A 283 41.53 23.44 -8.73
N GLU A 284 41.69 22.94 -7.49
CA GLU A 284 42.35 21.69 -7.19
C GLU A 284 41.39 20.51 -7.29
N GLU A 285 41.85 19.44 -7.95
CA GLU A 285 41.13 18.21 -8.07
C GLU A 285 41.38 17.30 -6.86
N TYR A 286 40.29 16.90 -6.19
CA TYR A 286 40.31 15.89 -5.13
C TYR A 286 39.65 14.62 -5.67
N ARG A 287 40.42 13.54 -5.72
CA ARG A 287 39.91 12.23 -6.14
C ARG A 287 40.28 11.20 -5.08
N LYS A 288 39.29 10.45 -4.61
CA LYS A 288 39.46 9.34 -3.70
C LYS A 288 38.82 8.07 -4.28
N GLU A 289 39.58 6.97 -4.29
CA GLU A 289 39.07 5.63 -4.57
C GLU A 289 39.12 4.85 -3.27
N LYS A 290 37.93 4.50 -2.73
CA LYS A 290 37.79 3.77 -1.48
C LYS A 290 37.37 2.34 -1.78
N THR A 291 38.26 1.39 -1.50
CA THR A 291 38.02 -0.06 -1.67
C THR A 291 37.64 -0.67 -0.33
N GLY A 292 36.41 -1.14 -0.20
CA GLY A 292 35.85 -1.69 1.03
C GLY A 292 36.40 -3.06 1.38
N LYS A 293 36.55 -3.32 2.69
CA LYS A 293 36.82 -4.63 3.27
C LYS A 293 35.53 -5.25 3.82
N GLU A 294 35.49 -6.58 3.93
CA GLU A 294 34.40 -7.28 4.59
C GLU A 294 34.20 -6.74 6.02
N SER A 295 33.01 -6.24 6.30
CA SER A 295 32.68 -5.54 7.54
C SER A 295 31.30 -5.96 8.06
N PRO A 296 31.05 -5.90 9.39
CA PRO A 296 29.80 -6.34 9.97
C PRO A 296 28.65 -5.35 9.74
N TYR A 297 27.47 -5.91 9.55
CA TYR A 297 26.19 -5.23 9.53
C TYR A 297 25.15 -6.07 10.27
N ALA A 298 24.57 -5.52 11.31
CA ALA A 298 23.55 -6.20 12.08
C ALA A 298 22.42 -5.26 12.47
N TYR A 299 21.18 -5.77 12.45
CA TYR A 299 20.06 -5.13 13.11
C TYR A 299 19.09 -6.16 13.70
N GLU A 300 18.37 -5.70 14.69
CA GLU A 300 17.24 -6.39 15.28
C GLU A 300 16.10 -5.38 15.46
N GLU A 301 14.96 -5.68 14.87
CA GLU A 301 13.72 -4.93 15.03
C GLU A 301 12.69 -5.81 15.70
N GLN A 302 12.10 -5.32 16.79
CA GLN A 302 11.06 -6.02 17.53
C GLN A 302 9.79 -5.18 17.56
N MET A 303 8.63 -5.86 17.57
CA MET A 303 7.32 -5.24 17.76
C MET A 303 6.47 -6.13 18.67
N ALA A 304 5.97 -5.55 19.74
CA ALA A 304 4.93 -6.13 20.58
C ALA A 304 3.65 -5.29 20.42
N GLU A 305 2.51 -5.93 20.20
CA GLU A 305 1.20 -5.28 20.05
C GLU A 305 0.14 -5.98 20.90
N ILE A 306 -0.68 -5.18 21.58
CA ILE A 306 -1.92 -5.61 22.23
C ILE A 306 -3.07 -4.88 21.54
N SER A 307 -4.10 -5.61 21.13
CA SER A 307 -5.29 -5.04 20.48
C SER A 307 -6.57 -5.44 21.16
N PHE A 308 -7.52 -4.52 21.18
CA PHE A 308 -8.89 -4.74 21.60
C PHE A 308 -9.84 -4.21 20.53
N ASN A 309 -10.77 -5.05 20.09
CA ASN A 309 -11.81 -4.68 19.14
C ASN A 309 -13.18 -5.01 19.76
N ASN A 310 -14.15 -4.12 19.59
CA ASN A 310 -15.55 -4.39 19.92
C ASN A 310 -16.43 -3.87 18.79
N ALA A 311 -17.27 -4.73 18.24
CA ALA A 311 -18.03 -4.40 17.04
C ALA A 311 -19.41 -5.04 17.06
N LYS A 312 -20.44 -4.24 16.71
CA LYS A 312 -21.80 -4.71 16.47
C LYS A 312 -22.18 -4.41 15.02
N ALA A 313 -22.52 -5.46 14.29
CA ALA A 313 -22.88 -5.35 12.86
C ALA A 313 -23.91 -4.25 12.61
N ASP A 314 -23.73 -3.48 11.53
CA ASP A 314 -24.57 -2.37 11.09
C ASP A 314 -24.78 -1.26 12.15
N ASN A 315 -23.97 -1.22 13.22
CA ASN A 315 -24.14 -0.26 14.31
C ASN A 315 -22.85 0.50 14.63
N TYR A 316 -21.87 -0.18 15.21
CA TYR A 316 -20.60 0.48 15.56
C TYR A 316 -19.41 -0.48 15.52
N VAL A 317 -18.25 0.12 15.44
CA VAL A 317 -16.98 -0.55 15.67
C VAL A 317 -16.07 0.36 16.49
N PHE A 318 -15.45 -0.22 17.50
CA PHE A 318 -14.38 0.36 18.27
C PHE A 318 -13.15 -0.54 18.19
N SER A 319 -11.99 0.05 17.94
CA SER A 319 -10.69 -0.64 17.95
C SER A 319 -9.68 0.19 18.71
N SER A 320 -8.88 -0.46 19.54
CA SER A 320 -7.75 0.16 20.23
C SER A 320 -6.55 -0.77 20.11
N LYS A 321 -5.38 -0.22 19.71
CA LYS A 321 -4.11 -0.92 19.56
C LYS A 321 -3.04 -0.16 20.33
N LEU A 322 -2.32 -0.86 21.18
CA LEU A 322 -1.09 -0.38 21.79
C LEU A 322 0.06 -1.20 21.24
N SER A 323 0.98 -0.57 20.54
CA SER A 323 2.17 -1.22 20.00
C SER A 323 3.46 -0.57 20.53
N LEU A 324 4.46 -1.39 20.75
CA LEU A 324 5.81 -0.99 21.11
C LEU A 324 6.75 -1.54 20.06
N LYS A 325 7.44 -0.65 19.34
CA LYS A 325 8.50 -1.02 18.40
C LYS A 325 9.86 -0.62 18.93
N SER A 326 10.87 -1.44 18.70
CA SER A 326 12.27 -1.11 18.97
C SER A 326 13.16 -1.54 17.82
N LEU A 327 14.21 -0.77 17.58
CA LEU A 327 15.29 -1.07 16.65
C LEU A 327 16.63 -0.97 17.38
N ASN A 328 17.54 -1.88 17.06
CA ASN A 328 18.95 -1.77 17.39
C ASN A 328 19.74 -2.17 16.14
N ARG A 329 20.35 -1.18 15.47
CA ARG A 329 21.13 -1.37 14.26
C ARG A 329 22.59 -0.96 14.51
N ARG A 330 23.52 -1.74 13.95
CA ARG A 330 24.95 -1.45 13.96
C ARG A 330 25.53 -1.75 12.59
N ARG A 331 26.33 -0.83 12.11
CA ARG A 331 26.99 -0.96 10.81
C ARG A 331 28.40 -0.41 10.95
N SER A 332 29.38 -1.08 10.37
CA SER A 332 30.73 -0.58 10.26
C SER A 332 31.28 -0.79 8.87
N SER A 333 32.32 -0.07 8.52
CA SER A 333 33.05 -0.21 7.26
C SER A 333 34.51 0.12 7.47
N VAL A 334 35.35 -0.68 6.84
CA VAL A 334 36.80 -0.40 6.71
C VAL A 334 37.12 -0.35 5.23
N GLN A 335 37.87 0.66 4.81
CA GLN A 335 38.21 0.91 3.40
C GLN A 335 39.69 1.25 3.25
N ASP A 336 40.33 0.70 2.22
CA ASP A 336 41.62 1.23 1.74
C ASP A 336 41.30 2.38 0.80
N ILE A 337 41.91 3.55 1.07
CA ILE A 337 41.67 4.80 0.35
C ILE A 337 42.92 5.16 -0.41
N MET A 338 42.81 5.34 -1.72
CA MET A 338 43.80 5.98 -2.56
C MET A 338 43.34 7.41 -2.83
N MET A 339 44.01 8.39 -2.27
CA MET A 339 43.75 9.80 -2.50
C MET A 339 44.78 10.33 -3.53
N TYR A 340 44.24 10.91 -4.60
CA TYR A 340 45.01 11.49 -5.68
C TYR A 340 44.92 13.02 -5.60
N SER A 341 46.08 13.70 -5.58
CA SER A 341 46.21 15.13 -5.74
C SER A 341 47.15 15.45 -6.93
N ALA A 342 47.28 16.72 -7.29
CA ALA A 342 48.17 17.12 -8.39
C ALA A 342 49.65 16.77 -8.16
N GLU A 343 50.05 16.65 -6.89
CA GLU A 343 51.48 16.49 -6.51
C GLU A 343 51.84 15.05 -6.12
N GLU A 344 50.89 14.30 -5.48
CA GLU A 344 51.17 12.96 -4.92
C GLU A 344 49.93 12.09 -4.85
N THR A 345 50.18 10.79 -4.66
CA THR A 345 49.16 9.80 -4.32
C THR A 345 49.39 9.34 -2.89
N THR A 346 48.39 9.52 -2.04
CA THR A 346 48.45 9.17 -0.62
C THR A 346 47.55 7.97 -0.34
N GLN A 347 48.06 7.02 0.42
CA GLN A 347 47.28 5.87 0.89
C GLN A 347 46.82 6.10 2.32
N LEU A 348 45.49 6.00 2.53
CA LEU A 348 44.83 6.14 3.83
C LEU A 348 44.00 4.90 4.14
N ILE A 349 43.62 4.75 5.39
CA ILE A 349 42.64 3.76 5.85
C ILE A 349 41.42 4.54 6.35
N GLY A 350 40.25 4.30 5.75
CA GLY A 350 38.97 4.83 6.23
C GLY A 350 38.26 3.84 7.14
N GLU A 351 37.79 4.33 8.27
CA GLU A 351 36.98 3.56 9.20
C GLU A 351 35.69 4.30 9.52
N SER A 352 34.56 3.63 9.38
CA SER A 352 33.26 4.17 9.79
C SER A 352 32.48 3.22 10.68
N SER A 353 31.69 3.79 11.57
CA SER A 353 30.71 3.03 12.36
C SER A 353 29.45 3.86 12.58
N ASP A 354 28.30 3.24 12.43
CA ASP A 354 27.03 3.84 12.87
C ASP A 354 26.26 2.89 13.80
N LYS A 355 25.55 3.50 14.75
CA LYS A 355 24.66 2.84 15.69
C LYS A 355 23.36 3.62 15.73
N ASP A 356 22.26 2.92 15.54
CA ASP A 356 20.92 3.47 15.51
C ASP A 356 20.01 2.67 16.42
N LYS A 357 19.41 3.33 17.40
CA LYS A 357 18.48 2.70 18.35
C LYS A 357 17.24 3.55 18.46
N TYR A 358 16.11 2.89 18.59
CA TYR A 358 14.89 3.59 19.00
C TYR A 358 13.92 2.70 19.76
N ILE A 359 13.07 3.36 20.52
CA ILE A 359 11.85 2.82 21.12
C ILE A 359 10.69 3.71 20.71
N ARG A 360 9.61 3.10 20.21
CA ARG A 360 8.45 3.80 19.68
C ARG A 360 7.14 3.15 20.15
N PRO A 361 6.56 3.57 21.29
CA PRO A 361 5.18 3.26 21.65
C PRO A 361 4.19 4.05 20.77
N VAL A 362 3.12 3.37 20.34
CA VAL A 362 2.02 3.94 19.55
C VAL A 362 0.70 3.46 20.15
N LEU A 363 -0.20 4.41 20.43
CA LEU A 363 -1.59 4.14 20.76
C LEU A 363 -2.47 4.58 19.59
N ASP A 364 -3.18 3.65 18.96
CA ASP A 364 -4.14 3.90 17.88
C ASP A 364 -5.54 3.54 18.34
N MET A 365 -6.46 4.50 18.27
CA MET A 365 -7.87 4.34 18.62
C MET A 365 -8.74 4.70 17.42
N TYR A 366 -9.65 3.82 17.09
CA TYR A 366 -10.58 3.96 15.99
C TYR A 366 -12.02 3.75 16.45
N PHE A 367 -12.91 4.61 16.02
CA PHE A 367 -14.34 4.50 16.26
C PHE A 367 -15.14 4.79 15.00
N ASN A 368 -16.06 3.89 14.66
CA ASN A 368 -17.01 4.09 13.59
C ASN A 368 -18.43 3.83 14.10
N LYS A 369 -19.36 4.69 13.73
CA LYS A 369 -20.77 4.58 14.11
C LYS A 369 -21.66 4.80 12.90
N SER A 370 -22.51 3.82 12.59
CA SER A 370 -23.55 3.92 11.59
C SER A 370 -24.90 4.25 12.22
N PHE A 371 -25.60 5.24 11.68
CA PHE A 371 -26.96 5.64 12.06
C PHE A 371 -27.90 5.35 10.89
N ASN A 372 -28.92 4.53 11.10
CA ASN A 372 -29.97 4.22 10.11
C ASN A 372 -29.44 3.75 8.74
N LYS A 373 -28.26 3.12 8.67
CA LYS A 373 -27.57 2.69 7.43
C LYS A 373 -27.28 3.82 6.42
N LYS A 374 -27.70 5.04 6.70
CA LYS A 374 -27.50 6.21 5.81
C LYS A 374 -26.37 7.13 6.29
N HIS A 375 -26.27 7.33 7.58
CA HIS A 375 -25.31 8.27 8.18
C HIS A 375 -24.22 7.48 8.89
N GLU A 376 -22.97 7.88 8.67
CA GLU A 376 -21.82 7.22 9.28
C GLU A 376 -20.83 8.28 9.78
N ILE A 377 -20.34 8.11 11.00
CA ILE A 377 -19.26 8.92 11.57
C ILE A 377 -18.09 8.00 11.82
N THR A 378 -16.91 8.44 11.38
CA THR A 378 -15.64 7.76 11.62
C THR A 378 -14.69 8.70 12.33
N LEU A 379 -14.08 8.24 13.41
CA LEU A 379 -13.06 8.94 14.19
C LEU A 379 -11.84 8.05 14.32
N ASN A 380 -10.65 8.65 14.21
CA ASN A 380 -9.39 7.98 14.51
C ASN A 380 -8.49 8.92 15.28
N ALA A 381 -7.78 8.41 16.28
CA ALA A 381 -6.81 9.16 17.06
C ALA A 381 -5.57 8.29 17.27
N VAL A 382 -4.39 8.80 16.88
CA VAL A 382 -3.12 8.11 17.03
C VAL A 382 -2.14 9.00 17.78
N GLY A 383 -1.65 8.50 18.91
CA GLY A 383 -0.55 9.10 19.65
C GLY A 383 0.72 8.29 19.49
N THR A 384 1.82 8.92 19.12
CA THR A 384 3.12 8.29 18.98
C THR A 384 4.16 9.06 19.79
N TYR A 385 4.94 8.34 20.57
CA TYR A 385 6.18 8.83 21.14
C TYR A 385 7.36 8.12 20.48
N TYR A 386 8.44 8.83 20.25
CA TYR A 386 9.62 8.32 19.59
C TYR A 386 10.86 8.80 20.35
N ASP A 387 11.58 7.86 20.94
CA ASP A 387 12.86 8.08 21.61
C ASP A 387 13.95 7.35 20.81
N SER A 388 14.95 8.09 20.33
CA SER A 388 15.99 7.50 19.48
C SER A 388 17.34 8.13 19.67
N ASP A 389 18.38 7.29 19.56
CA ASP A 389 19.79 7.64 19.57
C ASP A 389 20.45 7.20 18.26
N TYR A 390 21.13 8.12 17.62
CA TYR A 390 21.95 7.88 16.44
C TYR A 390 23.37 8.37 16.66
N LYS A 391 24.35 7.48 16.45
CA LYS A 391 25.78 7.79 16.56
C LYS A 391 26.48 7.38 15.28
N TYR A 392 27.27 8.28 14.74
CA TYR A 392 28.13 8.02 13.60
C TYR A 392 29.54 8.52 13.90
N ASN A 393 30.53 7.73 13.54
CA ASN A 393 31.94 8.12 13.58
C ASN A 393 32.57 7.74 12.24
N TYR A 394 33.40 8.62 11.72
CA TYR A 394 34.23 8.38 10.55
C TYR A 394 35.60 8.96 10.77
N ARG A 395 36.64 8.22 10.41
CA ARG A 395 38.02 8.70 10.44
C ARG A 395 38.81 8.18 9.25
N GLU A 396 39.80 8.97 8.83
CA GLU A 396 40.82 8.61 7.86
C GLU A 396 42.19 8.61 8.56
N LEU A 397 42.98 7.57 8.34
CA LEU A 397 44.28 7.34 8.98
C LEU A 397 45.38 7.31 7.95
N LEU A 398 46.43 8.10 8.15
CA LEU A 398 47.70 8.02 7.44
C LEU A 398 48.71 7.23 8.31
N GLY A 399 48.84 5.94 8.04
CA GLY A 399 49.52 5.04 8.97
C GLY A 399 48.76 4.97 10.31
N ASP A 400 49.42 5.36 11.40
CA ASP A 400 48.81 5.41 12.74
C ASP A 400 48.32 6.83 13.13
N ILE A 401 48.42 7.81 12.25
CA ILE A 401 48.05 9.20 12.50
C ILE A 401 46.63 9.46 11.94
N THR A 402 45.78 10.06 12.76
CA THR A 402 44.48 10.52 12.33
C THR A 402 44.64 11.76 11.43
N ASP A 403 44.30 11.62 10.15
CA ASP A 403 44.31 12.69 9.15
C ASP A 403 43.00 13.49 9.18
N PHE A 404 41.90 12.78 9.26
CA PHE A 404 40.55 13.36 9.37
C PHE A 404 39.68 12.55 10.34
N GLU A 405 38.87 13.23 11.15
CA GLU A 405 37.90 12.61 12.02
C GLU A 405 36.63 13.45 12.15
N THR A 406 35.46 12.79 12.12
CA THR A 406 34.18 13.42 12.39
C THR A 406 33.30 12.49 13.19
N ALA A 407 32.48 13.07 14.07
CA ALA A 407 31.50 12.35 14.88
C ALA A 407 30.15 13.08 14.88
N THR A 408 29.11 12.31 14.82
CA THR A 408 27.74 12.78 14.98
C THR A 408 27.06 11.98 16.07
N ASP A 409 26.50 12.65 17.07
CA ASP A 409 25.72 12.06 18.16
C ASP A 409 24.40 12.85 18.27
N ILE A 410 23.29 12.18 17.97
CA ILE A 410 21.95 12.78 17.94
C ILE A 410 21.03 11.98 18.82
N SER A 411 20.47 12.60 19.86
CA SER A 411 19.34 12.06 20.62
C SER A 411 18.08 12.83 20.25
N THR A 412 17.00 12.10 20.00
CA THR A 412 15.70 12.68 19.57
C THR A 412 14.57 12.21 20.44
N ASP A 413 13.81 13.17 20.96
CA ASP A 413 12.50 12.98 21.55
C ASP A 413 11.43 13.56 20.61
N LYS A 414 10.52 12.73 20.10
CA LYS A 414 9.44 13.19 19.23
C LYS A 414 8.08 12.75 19.76
N TYR A 415 7.16 13.69 19.79
CA TYR A 415 5.73 13.47 20.08
C TYR A 415 4.92 13.77 18.83
N SER A 416 4.03 12.85 18.49
CA SER A 416 3.13 13.01 17.34
C SER A 416 1.71 12.67 17.75
N PHE A 417 0.77 13.46 17.25
CA PHE A 417 -0.66 13.20 17.36
C PHE A 417 -1.31 13.34 15.99
N ILE A 418 -2.12 12.35 15.61
CA ILE A 418 -2.95 12.38 14.40
C ILE A 418 -4.39 12.16 14.82
N GLY A 419 -5.28 13.08 14.44
CA GLY A 419 -6.72 12.97 14.64
C GLY A 419 -7.45 13.08 13.31
N ASP A 420 -8.32 12.12 13.01
CA ASP A 420 -9.19 12.14 11.83
C ASP A 420 -10.66 12.10 12.25
N ALA A 421 -11.48 12.87 11.57
CA ALA A 421 -12.92 12.84 11.68
C ALA A 421 -13.55 12.86 10.28
N MET A 422 -14.46 11.95 10.00
CA MET A 422 -15.19 11.88 8.73
C MET A 422 -16.67 11.59 8.98
N TYR A 423 -17.52 12.33 8.31
CA TYR A 423 -18.95 12.05 8.19
C TYR A 423 -19.27 11.62 6.77
N SER A 424 -20.05 10.55 6.62
CA SER A 424 -20.53 10.05 5.33
C SER A 424 -22.04 9.91 5.31
N LEU A 425 -22.63 10.29 4.17
CA LEU A 425 -24.05 10.12 3.86
C LEU A 425 -24.20 9.12 2.71
N ASN A 426 -24.73 7.94 3.02
CA ASN A 426 -24.99 6.90 2.03
C ASN A 426 -26.35 7.13 1.35
N LEU A 427 -26.34 7.41 0.06
CA LEU A 427 -27.48 7.50 -0.83
C LEU A 427 -27.66 6.19 -1.60
N LYS A 428 -28.70 6.07 -2.41
CA LYS A 428 -29.01 4.83 -3.14
C LYS A 428 -27.90 4.40 -4.12
N SER A 429 -27.31 5.34 -4.84
CA SER A 429 -26.25 5.08 -5.85
C SER A 429 -24.96 5.88 -5.60
N SER A 430 -24.88 6.63 -4.51
CA SER A 430 -23.77 7.53 -4.22
C SER A 430 -23.50 7.61 -2.72
N GLN A 431 -22.29 7.98 -2.34
CA GLN A 431 -21.94 8.36 -0.98
C GLN A 431 -21.34 9.77 -1.02
N LEU A 432 -21.85 10.65 -0.18
CA LEU A 432 -21.26 11.97 0.09
C LEU A 432 -20.43 11.87 1.36
N PHE A 433 -19.31 12.55 1.41
CA PHE A 433 -18.47 12.58 2.61
C PHE A 433 -17.82 13.94 2.81
N VAL A 434 -17.61 14.27 4.08
CA VAL A 434 -16.82 15.43 4.52
C VAL A 434 -15.94 14.98 5.68
N GLY A 435 -14.69 15.44 5.69
CA GLY A 435 -13.75 15.04 6.73
C GLY A 435 -12.68 16.08 6.98
N THR A 436 -12.02 15.90 8.12
CA THR A 436 -10.84 16.66 8.49
C THR A 436 -9.83 15.77 9.17
N ARG A 437 -8.56 16.04 8.93
CA ARG A 437 -7.40 15.43 9.57
C ARG A 437 -6.55 16.52 10.17
N TYR A 438 -6.16 16.32 11.42
CA TYR A 438 -5.18 17.14 12.11
C TYR A 438 -3.95 16.31 12.44
N MET A 439 -2.77 16.83 12.15
CA MET A 439 -1.50 16.22 12.53
C MET A 439 -0.64 17.25 13.26
N TYR A 440 -0.15 16.85 14.42
CA TYR A 440 0.80 17.60 15.23
C TYR A 440 2.06 16.79 15.43
N ASN A 441 3.22 17.40 15.21
CA ASN A 441 4.51 16.82 15.56
C ASN A 441 5.35 17.85 16.31
N ASN A 442 6.01 17.41 17.36
CA ASN A 442 7.03 18.16 18.08
C ASN A 442 8.27 17.28 18.18
N ASN A 443 9.32 17.67 17.49
CA ASN A 443 10.60 16.97 17.43
C ASN A 443 11.65 17.81 18.15
N ARG A 444 12.29 17.23 19.16
CA ARG A 444 13.36 17.84 19.95
C ARG A 444 14.61 17.00 19.80
N GLN A 445 15.66 17.59 19.29
CA GLN A 445 16.94 16.93 19.11
C GLN A 445 18.01 17.59 19.95
N LYS A 446 18.90 16.78 20.46
CA LYS A 446 20.18 17.19 21.03
C LYS A 446 21.29 16.61 20.15
N ASN A 447 22.17 17.45 19.69
CA ASN A 447 23.33 17.07 18.89
C ASN A 447 24.57 17.83 19.34
N ILE A 448 25.72 17.55 18.74
CA ILE A 448 27.01 18.20 19.04
C ILE A 448 26.97 19.72 18.76
N ALA A 449 26.20 20.13 17.76
CA ALA A 449 26.05 21.57 17.40
C ALA A 449 25.06 22.33 18.32
N GLY A 450 24.36 21.64 19.22
CA GLY A 450 23.39 22.20 20.15
C GLY A 450 21.97 21.65 19.97
N PRO A 451 21.03 22.13 20.77
CA PRO A 451 19.63 21.66 20.67
C PRO A 451 18.97 22.20 19.41
N ASN A 452 18.12 21.40 18.80
CA ASN A 452 17.26 21.77 17.67
C ASN A 452 15.82 21.33 17.98
N SER A 453 14.82 22.13 17.58
CA SER A 453 13.41 21.79 17.76
C SER A 453 12.62 22.24 16.54
N ILE A 454 11.78 21.32 16.03
CA ILE A 454 10.87 21.59 14.93
C ILE A 454 9.48 21.16 15.36
N GLU A 455 8.52 22.09 15.29
CA GLU A 455 7.11 21.83 15.47
C GLU A 455 6.39 21.94 14.14
N THR A 456 5.54 20.95 13.83
CA THR A 456 4.71 20.98 12.63
C THR A 456 3.25 20.75 12.98
N ASN A 457 2.38 21.56 12.37
CA ASN A 457 0.93 21.43 12.46
C ASN A 457 0.36 21.34 11.05
N GLU A 458 -0.47 20.35 10.79
CA GLU A 458 -1.15 20.15 9.51
C GLU A 458 -2.65 19.99 9.75
N VAL A 459 -3.46 20.73 9.00
CA VAL A 459 -4.92 20.54 8.92
C VAL A 459 -5.28 20.27 7.48
N TYR A 460 -5.85 19.11 7.20
CA TYR A 460 -6.40 18.75 5.90
C TYR A 460 -7.91 18.56 6.01
N SER A 461 -8.69 19.41 5.35
CA SER A 461 -10.16 19.31 5.31
C SER A 461 -10.62 19.06 3.89
N TYR A 462 -11.59 18.17 3.71
CA TYR A 462 -12.04 17.73 2.39
C TYR A 462 -13.54 17.44 2.35
N VAL A 463 -14.11 17.53 1.16
CA VAL A 463 -15.47 17.11 0.82
C VAL A 463 -15.45 16.37 -0.49
N GLY A 464 -16.33 15.38 -0.65
CA GLY A 464 -16.38 14.62 -1.90
C GLY A 464 -17.60 13.75 -2.01
N ALA A 465 -17.66 13.08 -3.17
CA ALA A 465 -18.69 12.14 -3.52
C ALA A 465 -18.10 10.96 -4.30
N THR A 466 -18.62 9.77 -4.05
CA THR A 466 -18.34 8.58 -4.84
C THR A 466 -19.66 7.90 -5.22
N GLY A 467 -19.71 7.26 -6.38
CA GLY A 467 -20.95 6.62 -6.81
C GLY A 467 -20.92 6.08 -8.23
N MET A 468 -22.11 5.69 -8.70
CA MET A 468 -22.35 5.21 -10.05
C MET A 468 -23.34 6.11 -10.79
N ILE A 469 -23.04 6.42 -12.06
CA ILE A 469 -23.96 7.05 -13.00
C ILE A 469 -24.38 5.96 -13.98
N GLY A 470 -25.67 5.59 -13.94
CA GLY A 470 -26.17 4.42 -14.67
C GLY A 470 -25.53 3.13 -14.13
N GLN A 471 -25.19 2.22 -15.05
CA GLN A 471 -24.57 0.92 -14.72
C GLN A 471 -23.09 0.87 -15.12
N ASN A 472 -22.60 1.81 -15.90
CA ASN A 472 -21.32 1.71 -16.57
C ASN A 472 -20.29 2.75 -16.13
N VAL A 473 -20.70 3.88 -15.52
CA VAL A 473 -19.77 4.92 -15.10
C VAL A 473 -19.66 4.96 -13.60
N ASN A 474 -18.48 4.69 -13.06
CA ASN A 474 -18.17 4.98 -11.66
C ASN A 474 -17.42 6.31 -11.56
N TYR A 475 -17.60 7.00 -10.45
CA TYR A 475 -16.88 8.23 -10.16
C TYR A 475 -16.49 8.33 -8.69
N ASN A 476 -15.36 8.95 -8.45
CA ASN A 476 -14.92 9.43 -7.15
C ASN A 476 -14.35 10.85 -7.36
N VAL A 477 -15.00 11.84 -6.76
CA VAL A 477 -14.58 13.23 -6.87
C VAL A 477 -14.48 13.82 -5.48
N SER A 478 -13.38 14.49 -5.18
CA SER A 478 -13.20 15.21 -3.94
C SER A 478 -12.38 16.46 -4.12
N VAL A 479 -12.51 17.35 -3.17
CA VAL A 479 -11.72 18.55 -3.07
C VAL A 479 -11.33 18.78 -1.62
N GLY A 480 -10.07 19.07 -1.38
CA GLY A 480 -9.56 19.35 -0.06
C GLY A 480 -8.66 20.58 -0.02
N VAL A 481 -8.49 21.10 1.17
CA VAL A 481 -7.55 22.18 1.50
C VAL A 481 -6.62 21.67 2.58
N ASN A 482 -5.32 21.76 2.32
CA ASN A 482 -4.27 21.43 3.28
C ASN A 482 -3.58 22.71 3.75
N HIS A 483 -3.55 22.90 5.07
CA HIS A 483 -2.86 24.03 5.71
C HIS A 483 -1.78 23.48 6.64
N ASN A 484 -0.53 23.88 6.38
CA ASN A 484 0.65 23.46 7.13
C ASN A 484 1.28 24.65 7.82
N VAL A 485 1.70 24.48 9.07
CA VAL A 485 2.48 25.44 9.84
C VAL A 485 3.72 24.74 10.36
N PHE A 486 4.87 25.34 10.10
CA PHE A 486 6.18 24.91 10.61
C PHE A 486 6.71 25.98 11.56
N ALA A 487 7.22 25.58 12.72
CA ALA A 487 7.89 26.46 13.65
C ALA A 487 9.26 25.86 14.01
N THR A 488 10.30 26.69 13.91
CA THR A 488 11.69 26.36 14.26
C THR A 488 12.02 26.81 15.69
N LEU A 489 13.21 26.48 16.17
CA LEU A 489 13.70 26.83 17.52
C LEU A 489 13.70 28.34 17.77
N ASP A 490 13.98 29.14 16.74
CA ASP A 490 14.01 30.60 16.78
C ASP A 490 12.62 31.25 16.72
N ASN A 491 11.54 30.44 16.84
CA ASN A 491 10.14 30.84 16.71
C ASN A 491 9.76 31.45 15.34
N GLU A 492 10.58 31.25 14.33
CA GLU A 492 10.17 31.57 12.96
C GLU A 492 9.04 30.59 12.55
N ARG A 493 7.95 31.17 12.07
CA ARG A 493 6.77 30.41 11.65
C ARG A 493 6.48 30.62 10.18
N TYR A 494 6.42 29.54 9.45
CA TYR A 494 6.05 29.51 8.05
C TYR A 494 4.71 28.78 7.91
N SER A 495 3.80 29.31 7.10
CA SER A 495 2.53 28.65 6.81
C SER A 495 2.25 28.58 5.33
N PHE A 496 1.69 27.46 4.90
CA PHE A 496 1.37 27.17 3.51
C PHE A 496 -0.03 26.58 3.40
N THR A 497 -0.78 26.97 2.37
CA THR A 497 -2.12 26.47 2.10
C THR A 497 -2.21 25.98 0.67
N TYR A 498 -2.65 24.74 0.49
CA TYR A 498 -2.75 24.08 -0.80
C TYR A 498 -4.13 23.52 -1.04
N PHE A 499 -4.55 23.59 -2.31
CA PHE A 499 -5.79 23.03 -2.79
C PHE A 499 -5.51 21.66 -3.43
N ARG A 500 -6.29 20.64 -3.03
CA ARG A 500 -6.05 19.24 -3.42
C ARG A 500 -7.30 18.62 -4.04
N PRO A 501 -7.55 18.81 -5.33
CA PRO A 501 -8.58 18.09 -6.06
C PRO A 501 -8.18 16.63 -6.32
N GLN A 502 -9.18 15.75 -6.32
CA GLN A 502 -9.05 14.36 -6.74
C GLN A 502 -10.24 13.99 -7.61
N LEU A 503 -9.99 13.35 -8.74
CA LEU A 503 -11.00 12.84 -9.67
C LEU A 503 -10.58 11.44 -10.12
N SER A 504 -11.49 10.49 -10.00
CA SER A 504 -11.38 9.17 -10.62
C SER A 504 -12.68 8.89 -11.38
N VAL A 505 -12.57 8.55 -12.65
CA VAL A 505 -13.70 8.17 -13.49
C VAL A 505 -13.39 6.86 -14.18
N GLY A 506 -14.23 5.87 -13.95
CA GLY A 506 -14.14 4.57 -14.59
C GLY A 506 -15.33 4.33 -15.51
N TYR A 507 -15.08 3.73 -16.66
CA TYR A 507 -16.09 3.28 -17.60
C TYR A 507 -16.01 1.77 -17.76
N PHE A 508 -17.06 1.05 -17.35
CA PHE A 508 -17.21 -0.38 -17.56
C PHE A 508 -17.71 -0.63 -18.98
N ILE A 509 -16.83 -1.13 -19.84
CA ILE A 509 -17.15 -1.47 -21.23
C ILE A 509 -18.05 -2.70 -21.25
N ASP A 510 -17.67 -3.72 -20.47
CA ASP A 510 -18.40 -4.95 -20.24
C ASP A 510 -18.05 -5.53 -18.84
N GLU A 511 -18.57 -6.72 -18.50
CA GLU A 511 -18.32 -7.38 -17.20
C GLU A 511 -16.84 -7.69 -16.95
N THR A 512 -16.00 -7.71 -17.98
CA THR A 512 -14.60 -8.13 -17.91
C THR A 512 -13.62 -7.03 -18.29
N SER A 513 -14.08 -5.85 -18.71
CA SER A 513 -13.22 -4.75 -19.14
C SER A 513 -13.67 -3.39 -18.63
N ASP A 514 -12.70 -2.58 -18.29
CA ASP A 514 -12.88 -1.19 -17.87
C ASP A 514 -11.72 -0.29 -18.32
N VAL A 515 -12.03 0.98 -18.44
CA VAL A 515 -11.06 2.08 -18.59
C VAL A 515 -11.20 2.97 -17.38
N MET A 516 -10.08 3.39 -16.77
CA MET A 516 -10.07 4.27 -15.61
C MET A 516 -9.13 5.45 -15.85
N LEU A 517 -9.65 6.65 -15.67
CA LEU A 517 -8.90 7.90 -15.65
C LEU A 517 -8.83 8.41 -14.22
N ASN A 518 -7.61 8.68 -13.75
CA ASN A 518 -7.36 9.27 -12.44
C ASN A 518 -6.61 10.59 -12.58
N TYR A 519 -7.00 11.56 -11.77
CA TYR A 519 -6.29 12.81 -11.56
C TYR A 519 -6.29 13.16 -10.09
N GLU A 520 -5.13 13.52 -9.55
CA GLU A 520 -5.02 14.00 -8.17
C GLU A 520 -3.92 15.05 -8.03
N VAL A 521 -4.11 15.95 -7.08
CA VAL A 521 -3.06 16.86 -6.60
C VAL A 521 -2.70 16.49 -5.17
N ASN A 522 -1.43 16.15 -4.96
CA ASN A 522 -0.86 15.86 -3.65
C ASN A 522 0.12 16.97 -3.26
N THR A 523 0.36 17.14 -1.95
CA THR A 523 1.36 18.06 -1.43
C THR A 523 2.56 17.26 -0.94
N GLN A 524 3.76 17.58 -1.45
CA GLN A 524 5.02 17.08 -0.92
C GLN A 524 5.46 18.01 0.22
N THR A 525 5.17 17.60 1.46
CA THR A 525 5.59 18.32 2.66
C THR A 525 7.02 17.93 3.04
N PRO A 526 7.92 18.88 3.39
CA PRO A 526 9.25 18.52 3.89
C PRO A 526 9.14 17.62 5.13
N SER A 527 9.93 16.57 5.18
CA SER A 527 10.04 15.77 6.42
C SER A 527 10.83 16.55 7.47
N ILE A 528 10.62 16.21 8.74
CA ILE A 528 11.39 16.84 9.84
C ILE A 528 12.89 16.60 9.64
N SER A 529 13.27 15.41 9.18
CA SER A 529 14.65 15.07 8.87
C SER A 529 15.27 15.99 7.78
N ASN A 530 14.50 16.36 6.75
CA ASN A 530 14.97 17.25 5.69
C ASN A 530 15.17 18.71 6.16
N LEU A 531 14.37 19.13 7.15
CA LEU A 531 14.42 20.49 7.73
C LEU A 531 15.52 20.65 8.78
N THR A 532 16.00 19.54 9.37
CA THR A 532 16.91 19.61 10.51
C THR A 532 18.35 19.91 10.08
N TYR A 533 18.91 21.01 10.58
CA TYR A 533 20.30 21.39 10.32
C TYR A 533 21.24 20.61 11.24
N ASN A 534 21.67 19.42 10.80
CA ASN A 534 22.66 18.56 11.47
C ASN A 534 23.74 18.19 10.46
N PRO A 535 24.88 18.94 10.40
CA PRO A 535 25.96 18.64 9.48
C PRO A 535 26.56 17.25 9.73
N TYR A 536 26.71 16.50 8.65
CA TYR A 536 27.25 15.17 8.65
C TYR A 536 28.35 15.07 7.59
N TYR A 537 29.59 15.09 8.02
CA TYR A 537 30.73 15.07 7.11
C TYR A 537 30.98 13.63 6.63
N LYS A 538 31.01 13.45 5.33
CA LYS A 538 31.35 12.19 4.63
C LYS A 538 32.80 12.18 4.16
N ASP A 539 33.41 13.38 4.07
CA ASP A 539 34.77 13.65 3.63
C ASP A 539 35.18 15.04 4.15
N PRO A 540 36.46 15.41 4.23
CA PRO A 540 36.89 16.75 4.66
C PRO A 540 36.17 17.92 3.99
N HIS A 541 35.84 17.79 2.70
CA HIS A 541 35.17 18.83 1.90
C HIS A 541 33.78 18.42 1.41
N TYR A 542 33.23 17.32 1.90
CA TYR A 542 31.90 16.86 1.51
C TYR A 542 31.01 16.65 2.72
N VAL A 543 30.01 17.51 2.84
CA VAL A 543 29.06 17.52 3.97
C VAL A 543 27.63 17.26 3.49
N TYR A 544 26.89 16.51 4.28
CA TYR A 544 25.47 16.28 4.13
C TYR A 544 24.71 16.99 5.25
N VAL A 545 23.71 17.82 4.89
CA VAL A 545 22.97 18.64 5.85
C VAL A 545 21.54 18.88 5.38
N GLY A 546 20.57 18.90 6.32
CA GLY A 546 19.19 19.29 6.02
C GLY A 546 19.07 20.79 5.72
N ASN A 547 17.95 21.17 5.12
CA ASN A 547 17.66 22.54 4.71
C ASN A 547 16.38 23.05 5.41
N PRO A 548 16.49 23.97 6.39
CA PRO A 548 15.32 24.53 7.08
C PRO A 548 14.42 25.42 6.21
N ASP A 549 14.92 25.90 5.06
CA ASP A 549 14.22 26.84 4.17
C ASP A 549 13.29 26.13 3.16
N LEU A 550 13.16 24.79 3.26
CA LEU A 550 12.33 24.01 2.36
C LEU A 550 10.86 24.40 2.46
N LYS A 551 10.23 24.52 1.29
CA LYS A 551 8.80 24.78 1.15
C LYS A 551 8.09 23.51 0.65
N PRO A 552 6.82 23.29 1.03
CA PRO A 552 6.04 22.24 0.41
C PRO A 552 5.86 22.46 -1.10
N GLY A 553 5.91 21.40 -1.89
CA GLY A 553 5.62 21.41 -3.33
C GLY A 553 4.29 20.72 -3.66
N ASN A 554 3.74 20.97 -4.84
CA ASN A 554 2.56 20.27 -5.34
C ASN A 554 2.92 19.26 -6.41
N ILE A 555 2.25 18.12 -6.37
CA ILE A 555 2.41 17.03 -7.34
C ILE A 555 1.07 16.76 -8.01
N HIS A 556 0.98 17.01 -9.31
CA HIS A 556 -0.14 16.68 -10.16
C HIS A 556 0.09 15.31 -10.80
N ASN A 557 -0.79 14.36 -10.55
CA ASN A 557 -0.73 13.02 -11.11
C ASN A 557 -1.92 12.78 -12.03
N VAL A 558 -1.68 12.29 -13.24
CA VAL A 558 -2.70 11.80 -14.18
C VAL A 558 -2.34 10.38 -14.56
N SER A 559 -3.30 9.47 -14.57
CA SER A 559 -3.11 8.14 -15.13
C SER A 559 -4.34 7.66 -15.89
N LEU A 560 -4.11 6.90 -16.95
CA LEU A 560 -5.12 6.22 -17.74
C LEU A 560 -4.76 4.75 -17.80
N SER A 561 -5.65 3.90 -17.33
CA SER A 561 -5.48 2.45 -17.35
C SER A 561 -6.63 1.76 -18.07
N TYR A 562 -6.33 0.66 -18.74
CA TYR A 562 -7.29 -0.26 -19.31
C TYR A 562 -7.12 -1.64 -18.69
N TYR A 563 -8.21 -2.26 -18.29
CA TYR A 563 -8.22 -3.63 -17.79
C TYR A 563 -9.09 -4.51 -18.69
N LYS A 564 -8.60 -5.69 -19.07
CA LYS A 564 -9.37 -6.73 -19.72
C LYS A 564 -9.03 -8.10 -19.15
N GLY A 565 -10.03 -8.78 -18.61
CA GLY A 565 -9.97 -10.18 -18.23
C GLY A 565 -10.58 -11.05 -19.32
N PHE A 566 -9.81 -12.03 -19.79
CA PHE A 566 -10.29 -13.16 -20.59
C PHE A 566 -10.34 -14.41 -19.71
N LYS A 567 -10.94 -15.48 -20.20
CA LYS A 567 -11.03 -16.73 -19.42
C LYS A 567 -9.67 -17.21 -18.86
N LYS A 568 -8.59 -17.07 -19.64
CA LYS A 568 -7.25 -17.53 -19.26
C LYS A 568 -6.19 -16.43 -19.22
N PHE A 569 -6.56 -15.21 -19.50
CA PHE A 569 -5.59 -14.13 -19.68
C PHE A 569 -6.11 -12.82 -19.10
N VAL A 570 -5.24 -12.08 -18.43
CA VAL A 570 -5.51 -10.71 -17.95
C VAL A 570 -4.48 -9.78 -18.55
N ILE A 571 -4.93 -8.66 -19.09
CA ILE A 571 -4.08 -7.56 -19.56
C ILE A 571 -4.48 -6.26 -18.87
N ASN A 572 -3.50 -5.50 -18.39
CA ASN A 572 -3.72 -4.19 -17.79
C ASN A 572 -2.56 -3.23 -18.14
N PRO A 573 -2.59 -2.57 -19.30
CA PRO A 573 -1.72 -1.44 -19.61
C PRO A 573 -2.15 -0.18 -18.85
N GLU A 574 -1.18 0.66 -18.54
CA GLU A 574 -1.37 1.97 -17.92
C GLU A 574 -0.33 2.96 -18.41
N ILE A 575 -0.74 4.18 -18.65
CA ILE A 575 0.12 5.32 -18.88
C ILE A 575 -0.10 6.36 -17.78
N GLY A 576 0.96 7.00 -17.33
CA GLY A 576 0.93 7.99 -16.28
C GLY A 576 1.79 9.19 -16.60
N TYR A 577 1.39 10.35 -16.09
CA TYR A 577 2.15 11.57 -16.11
C TYR A 577 2.08 12.23 -14.74
N SER A 578 3.24 12.62 -14.22
CA SER A 578 3.37 13.36 -12.96
C SER A 578 4.15 14.64 -13.20
N TYR A 579 3.66 15.75 -12.63
CA TYR A 579 4.31 17.04 -12.63
C TYR A 579 4.38 17.58 -11.21
N ALA A 580 5.58 17.75 -10.67
CA ALA A 580 5.81 18.33 -9.36
C ALA A 580 6.47 19.70 -9.52
N ASN A 581 5.86 20.77 -9.03
CA ASN A 581 6.47 22.08 -8.88
C ASN A 581 7.03 22.25 -7.46
N ASP A 582 8.06 23.05 -7.30
CA ASP A 582 8.78 23.20 -6.03
C ASP A 582 9.17 21.84 -5.41
N ALA A 583 9.55 20.90 -6.28
CA ALA A 583 9.82 19.52 -5.88
C ALA A 583 11.01 19.47 -4.91
N ILE A 584 10.81 18.79 -3.76
CA ILE A 584 11.85 18.62 -2.75
C ILE A 584 12.69 17.39 -3.13
N VAL A 585 13.93 17.64 -3.53
CA VAL A 585 14.86 16.59 -3.99
C VAL A 585 16.27 16.82 -3.47
N PRO A 586 17.12 15.78 -3.40
CA PRO A 586 18.55 15.94 -3.13
C PRO A 586 19.24 16.76 -4.23
N ILE A 587 20.04 17.74 -3.82
CA ILE A 587 20.86 18.57 -4.68
C ILE A 587 22.25 18.74 -4.10
N PHE A 588 23.22 19.07 -4.96
CA PHE A 588 24.55 19.47 -4.57
C PHE A 588 24.75 20.97 -4.81
N ILE A 589 25.26 21.64 -3.79
CA ILE A 589 25.62 23.07 -3.86
C ILE A 589 27.04 23.25 -3.38
N ARG A 590 27.72 24.31 -3.87
CA ARG A 590 29.00 24.74 -3.32
C ARG A 590 28.74 25.76 -2.20
N SER A 591 29.29 25.52 -1.02
CA SER A 591 29.22 26.44 0.10
C SER A 591 30.62 26.63 0.68
N ASN A 592 31.23 27.82 0.47
CA ASN A 592 32.64 28.08 0.79
C ASN A 592 33.53 26.98 0.16
N ASN A 593 34.40 26.38 0.94
CA ASN A 593 35.32 25.29 0.52
C ASN A 593 34.70 23.89 0.61
N ASN A 594 33.38 23.76 0.67
CA ASN A 594 32.72 22.49 0.78
C ASN A 594 31.72 22.22 -0.35
N ILE A 595 31.61 20.99 -0.77
CA ILE A 595 30.47 20.48 -1.51
C ILE A 595 29.41 20.03 -0.51
N THR A 596 28.26 20.61 -0.60
CA THR A 596 27.14 20.32 0.31
C THR A 596 26.07 19.53 -0.43
N GLU A 597 25.81 18.31 0.01
CA GLU A 597 24.63 17.54 -0.33
C GLU A 597 23.49 17.97 0.60
N THR A 598 22.40 18.43 0.05
CA THR A 598 21.24 18.90 0.80
C THR A 598 19.94 18.62 0.03
N PHE A 599 18.81 19.00 0.61
CA PHE A 599 17.54 19.05 -0.11
C PHE A 599 17.27 20.46 -0.60
N GLY A 600 16.74 20.58 -1.81
CA GLY A 600 16.30 21.84 -2.38
C GLY A 600 14.92 21.75 -3.01
N ASN A 601 14.23 22.88 -3.08
CA ASN A 601 13.07 23.02 -3.95
C ASN A 601 13.57 23.32 -5.37
N ILE A 602 13.37 22.39 -6.31
CA ILE A 602 13.69 22.64 -7.72
C ILE A 602 12.45 23.07 -8.48
N ASP A 603 12.62 23.72 -9.65
CA ASP A 603 11.53 24.31 -10.41
C ASP A 603 10.45 23.28 -10.72
N TYR A 604 10.85 22.12 -11.27
CA TYR A 604 9.93 21.01 -11.46
C TYR A 604 10.63 19.65 -11.63
N VAL A 605 9.85 18.61 -11.34
CA VAL A 605 10.10 17.23 -11.76
C VAL A 605 8.92 16.79 -12.63
N GLN A 606 9.21 16.33 -13.85
CA GLN A 606 8.24 15.66 -14.72
C GLN A 606 8.57 14.19 -14.78
N ASN A 607 7.56 13.33 -14.72
CA ASN A 607 7.73 11.88 -14.84
C ASN A 607 6.65 11.30 -15.76
N MET A 608 7.05 10.65 -16.84
CA MET A 608 6.20 9.92 -17.77
C MET A 608 6.40 8.43 -17.54
N THR A 609 5.32 7.68 -17.38
CA THR A 609 5.38 6.25 -17.13
C THR A 609 4.50 5.48 -18.11
N ALA A 610 4.95 4.31 -18.53
CA ALA A 610 4.11 3.34 -19.23
C ALA A 610 4.36 1.96 -18.63
N SER A 611 3.31 1.28 -18.23
CA SER A 611 3.39 -0.04 -17.63
C SER A 611 2.43 -1.03 -18.24
N LEU A 612 2.79 -2.30 -18.20
CA LEU A 612 1.99 -3.41 -18.70
C LEU A 612 2.02 -4.56 -17.68
N PHE A 613 0.84 -4.95 -17.22
CA PHE A 613 0.66 -6.18 -16.45
C PHE A 613 -0.05 -7.22 -17.30
N LEU A 614 0.55 -8.41 -17.37
CA LEU A 614 0.01 -9.60 -18.04
C LEU A 614 -0.06 -10.74 -17.03
N GLN A 615 -1.15 -11.51 -17.09
CA GLN A 615 -1.28 -12.75 -16.35
C GLN A 615 -1.92 -13.81 -17.23
N TRP A 616 -1.35 -14.99 -17.27
CA TRP A 616 -1.81 -16.09 -18.09
C TRP A 616 -1.95 -17.37 -17.28
N TYR A 617 -3.09 -18.04 -17.46
CA TYR A 617 -3.42 -19.36 -16.93
C TYR A 617 -3.44 -20.37 -18.10
N PRO A 618 -2.34 -21.05 -18.40
CA PRO A 618 -2.28 -21.99 -19.54
C PRO A 618 -3.29 -23.11 -19.43
N PHE A 619 -3.55 -23.55 -18.20
CA PHE A 619 -4.47 -24.66 -17.90
C PHE A 619 -5.74 -24.18 -17.17
N ASP A 620 -6.85 -24.91 -17.33
CA ASP A 620 -8.14 -24.57 -16.70
C ASP A 620 -8.20 -24.91 -15.18
N ASN A 621 -7.14 -25.42 -14.59
CA ASN A 621 -7.10 -25.95 -13.22
C ASN A 621 -6.17 -25.16 -12.26
N ASN A 622 -5.80 -23.94 -12.56
CA ASN A 622 -4.86 -23.11 -11.78
C ASN A 622 -3.50 -23.80 -11.46
N LEU A 623 -3.17 -24.87 -12.19
CA LEU A 623 -1.90 -25.58 -12.02
C LEU A 623 -0.70 -24.68 -12.26
N LEU A 624 -0.79 -23.82 -13.27
CA LEU A 624 0.27 -22.90 -13.67
C LEU A 624 -0.29 -21.50 -13.89
N ARG A 625 0.35 -20.52 -13.30
CA ARG A 625 0.10 -19.09 -13.52
C ARG A 625 1.41 -18.41 -13.88
N LEU A 626 1.41 -17.76 -15.01
CA LEU A 626 2.53 -16.93 -15.50
C LEU A 626 2.14 -15.46 -15.36
N ARG A 627 3.02 -14.65 -14.83
CA ARG A 627 2.83 -13.21 -14.70
C ARG A 627 4.02 -12.47 -15.28
N LEU A 628 3.75 -11.36 -15.92
CA LEU A 628 4.75 -10.41 -16.38
C LEU A 628 4.27 -9.00 -16.00
N PHE A 629 5.09 -8.26 -15.31
CA PHE A 629 4.98 -6.82 -15.21
C PHE A 629 6.19 -6.19 -15.89
N ALA A 630 5.95 -5.16 -16.68
CA ALA A 630 6.98 -4.35 -17.31
C ALA A 630 6.60 -2.88 -17.16
N ASP A 631 7.53 -2.05 -16.79
CA ASP A 631 7.40 -0.60 -16.77
C ASP A 631 8.61 0.10 -17.37
N VAL A 632 8.37 1.23 -17.98
CA VAL A 632 9.36 2.21 -18.39
C VAL A 632 8.94 3.58 -17.87
N TYR A 633 9.91 4.34 -17.40
CA TYR A 633 9.70 5.72 -17.01
C TYR A 633 10.76 6.62 -17.61
N HIS A 634 10.37 7.87 -17.87
CA HIS A 634 11.25 8.95 -18.27
C HIS A 634 11.03 10.15 -17.37
N GLN A 635 12.09 10.59 -16.68
CA GLN A 635 12.04 11.68 -15.71
C GLN A 635 12.90 12.84 -16.17
N ILE A 636 12.36 14.05 -16.06
CA ILE A 636 13.04 15.33 -16.35
C ILE A 636 13.00 16.17 -15.09
N ASN A 637 14.15 16.70 -14.68
CA ASN A 637 14.31 17.63 -13.55
C ASN A 637 14.83 18.95 -14.06
N LYS A 638 14.33 20.06 -13.48
CA LYS A 638 14.73 21.42 -13.81
C LYS A 638 15.05 22.22 -12.55
N TYR A 639 16.23 22.85 -12.52
CA TYR A 639 16.65 23.72 -11.42
C TYR A 639 17.45 24.90 -11.99
N GLY A 640 16.86 26.10 -12.05
CA GLY A 640 17.44 27.27 -12.69
C GLY A 640 17.79 27.00 -14.17
N GLU A 641 19.04 27.18 -14.54
CA GLU A 641 19.53 26.89 -15.89
C GLU A 641 19.80 25.39 -16.13
N MET A 642 19.96 24.60 -15.06
CA MET A 642 20.28 23.16 -15.16
C MET A 642 19.04 22.35 -15.49
N GLN A 643 19.20 21.39 -16.40
CA GLN A 643 18.22 20.36 -16.70
C GLN A 643 18.93 19.03 -16.86
N TRP A 644 18.36 17.98 -16.26
CA TRP A 644 18.86 16.62 -16.43
C TRP A 644 17.69 15.64 -16.47
N GLU A 645 17.91 14.52 -17.10
CA GLU A 645 16.88 13.52 -17.37
C GLU A 645 17.43 12.11 -17.21
N HIS A 646 16.54 11.18 -16.97
CA HIS A 646 16.87 9.76 -16.90
C HIS A 646 15.70 8.90 -17.40
N THR A 647 16.03 7.81 -18.11
CA THR A 647 15.07 6.81 -18.55
C THR A 647 15.43 5.48 -17.91
N GLY A 648 14.52 4.94 -17.11
CA GLY A 648 14.68 3.63 -16.48
C GLY A 648 13.57 2.67 -16.88
N TYR A 649 13.79 1.37 -16.65
CA TYR A 649 12.80 0.32 -16.89
C TYR A 649 12.89 -0.78 -15.83
N SER A 650 11.83 -1.56 -15.71
CA SER A 650 11.81 -2.76 -14.89
C SER A 650 10.96 -3.85 -15.55
N ILE A 651 11.42 -5.09 -15.48
CA ILE A 651 10.71 -6.27 -16.01
C ILE A 651 10.68 -7.32 -14.91
N ILE A 652 9.47 -7.79 -14.57
CA ILE A 652 9.23 -8.72 -13.46
C ILE A 652 8.42 -9.92 -13.96
N PRO A 653 9.06 -10.95 -14.50
CA PRO A 653 8.43 -12.24 -14.73
C PRO A 653 8.29 -13.03 -13.44
N SER A 654 7.18 -13.72 -13.27
CA SER A 654 7.01 -14.70 -12.19
C SER A 654 6.18 -15.92 -12.63
N ILE A 655 6.51 -17.06 -12.07
CA ILE A 655 5.88 -18.35 -12.33
C ILE A 655 5.39 -18.90 -11.01
N MET A 656 4.12 -19.30 -10.97
CA MET A 656 3.52 -19.99 -9.83
C MET A 656 2.90 -21.29 -10.31
N MET A 657 3.28 -22.39 -9.67
CA MET A 657 2.71 -23.72 -9.92
C MET A 657 2.14 -24.28 -8.63
N SER A 658 0.99 -24.92 -8.73
CA SER A 658 0.33 -25.61 -7.62
C SER A 658 -0.13 -26.98 -8.06
N TYR A 659 0.39 -28.01 -7.42
CA TYR A 659 -0.03 -29.39 -7.68
C TYR A 659 -0.26 -30.15 -6.38
N LYS A 660 -1.51 -30.50 -6.10
CA LYS A 660 -1.92 -31.14 -4.84
C LYS A 660 -1.44 -30.31 -3.62
N LYS A 661 -0.52 -30.88 -2.82
CA LYS A 661 0.05 -30.26 -1.61
C LYS A 661 1.33 -29.47 -1.87
N TRP A 662 1.82 -29.43 -3.11
CA TRP A 662 3.06 -28.78 -3.49
C TRP A 662 2.81 -27.47 -4.20
N GLY A 663 3.62 -26.47 -3.91
CA GLY A 663 3.68 -25.19 -4.63
C GLY A 663 5.11 -24.88 -5.03
N LEU A 664 5.30 -24.32 -6.23
CA LEU A 664 6.56 -23.78 -6.72
C LEU A 664 6.33 -22.34 -7.11
N GLN A 665 7.21 -21.46 -6.65
CA GLN A 665 7.24 -20.05 -7.05
C GLN A 665 8.63 -19.71 -7.55
N LEU A 666 8.69 -19.10 -8.73
CA LEU A 666 9.90 -18.51 -9.30
C LEU A 666 9.64 -17.04 -9.57
N TYR A 667 10.55 -16.21 -9.17
CA TYR A 667 10.47 -14.77 -9.32
C TYR A 667 11.78 -14.20 -9.79
N TYR A 668 11.69 -13.26 -10.72
CA TYR A 668 12.83 -12.46 -11.15
C TYR A 668 12.38 -11.00 -11.33
N GLN A 669 13.22 -10.08 -10.97
CA GLN A 669 13.08 -8.65 -11.25
C GLN A 669 14.41 -8.15 -11.79
N THR A 670 14.37 -7.43 -12.89
CA THR A 670 15.57 -6.73 -13.40
C THR A 670 16.06 -5.69 -12.40
N GLN A 671 17.30 -5.29 -12.55
CA GLN A 671 17.82 -4.09 -11.90
C GLN A 671 16.87 -2.92 -12.14
N LYS A 672 16.66 -2.08 -11.11
CA LYS A 672 15.82 -0.90 -11.20
C LYS A 672 16.63 0.35 -10.86
N GLU A 673 16.61 1.29 -11.77
CA GLU A 673 17.17 2.61 -11.58
C GLU A 673 16.09 3.57 -11.07
N THR A 674 16.45 4.51 -10.20
CA THR A 674 15.51 5.50 -9.66
C THR A 674 16.25 6.82 -9.49
N LEU A 675 15.86 7.82 -10.27
CA LEU A 675 16.38 9.17 -10.16
C LEU A 675 15.63 9.93 -9.05
N SER A 676 16.38 10.57 -8.17
CA SER A 676 15.84 11.48 -7.15
C SER A 676 16.74 12.72 -7.09
N GLY A 677 16.27 13.84 -7.64
CA GLY A 677 17.10 15.03 -7.78
C GLY A 677 18.40 14.73 -8.51
N GLN A 678 19.52 15.05 -7.90
CA GLN A 678 20.86 14.81 -8.45
C GLN A 678 21.49 13.48 -7.99
N MET A 679 20.67 12.52 -7.56
CA MET A 679 21.11 11.18 -7.15
C MET A 679 20.40 10.10 -7.95
N LEU A 680 21.15 9.21 -8.60
CA LEU A 680 20.65 8.02 -9.26
C LEU A 680 20.94 6.79 -8.38
N LYS A 681 19.88 6.10 -7.98
CA LYS A 681 19.96 4.87 -7.20
C LYS A 681 19.69 3.66 -8.10
N VAL A 682 20.64 2.74 -8.12
CA VAL A 682 20.57 1.51 -8.91
C VAL A 682 20.37 0.33 -7.97
N SER A 683 19.10 -0.08 -7.80
CA SER A 683 18.73 -1.24 -7.00
C SER A 683 19.08 -2.54 -7.71
N PRO A 684 19.49 -3.60 -6.99
CA PRO A 684 19.89 -4.85 -7.61
C PRO A 684 18.75 -5.54 -8.34
N SER A 685 19.05 -6.34 -9.34
CA SER A 685 18.13 -7.38 -9.78
C SER A 685 17.84 -8.33 -8.63
N MET A 686 16.63 -8.85 -8.58
CA MET A 686 16.19 -9.76 -7.52
C MET A 686 15.72 -11.08 -8.12
N ALA A 687 16.17 -12.20 -7.55
CA ALA A 687 15.69 -13.52 -7.93
C ALA A 687 15.43 -14.36 -6.69
N TYR A 688 14.37 -15.15 -6.69
CA TYR A 688 14.15 -16.21 -5.72
C TYR A 688 13.39 -17.40 -6.31
N ALA A 689 13.60 -18.56 -5.70
CA ALA A 689 12.85 -19.77 -5.97
C ALA A 689 12.37 -20.35 -4.63
N GLU A 690 11.11 -20.74 -4.56
CA GLU A 690 10.48 -21.32 -3.37
C GLU A 690 9.75 -22.62 -3.73
N LEU A 691 9.98 -23.66 -2.93
CA LEU A 691 9.23 -24.91 -2.96
C LEU A 691 8.46 -25.06 -1.64
N SER A 692 7.16 -25.04 -1.71
CA SER A 692 6.27 -25.16 -0.55
C SER A 692 5.59 -26.55 -0.50
N TYR A 693 5.40 -27.07 0.72
CA TYR A 693 4.66 -28.31 0.99
C TYR A 693 3.64 -28.08 2.11
N ARG A 694 2.40 -28.54 1.90
CA ARG A 694 1.29 -28.44 2.86
C ARG A 694 0.92 -29.80 3.40
N PRO A 695 1.52 -30.24 4.50
CA PRO A 695 1.13 -31.50 5.13
C PRO A 695 -0.30 -31.46 5.67
N LEU A 696 -0.71 -30.30 6.24
CA LEU A 696 -2.02 -30.05 6.82
C LEU A 696 -2.65 -28.77 6.20
N LYS A 697 -3.98 -28.61 6.28
CA LYS A 697 -4.69 -27.42 5.78
C LYS A 697 -4.26 -26.11 6.42
N ASN A 698 -3.74 -26.18 7.64
CA ASN A 698 -3.32 -25.04 8.45
C ASN A 698 -1.79 -24.95 8.64
N MET A 699 -1.02 -25.74 7.89
CA MET A 699 0.44 -25.79 7.99
C MET A 699 1.10 -25.76 6.61
N THR A 700 2.07 -24.89 6.44
CA THR A 700 2.91 -24.81 5.23
C THR A 700 4.37 -24.78 5.64
N ILE A 701 5.20 -25.55 4.95
CA ILE A 701 6.66 -25.56 5.05
C ILE A 701 7.18 -25.13 3.69
N THR A 702 8.02 -24.12 3.63
CA THR A 702 8.63 -23.64 2.40
C THR A 702 10.16 -23.64 2.53
N ALA A 703 10.84 -24.23 1.56
CA ALA A 703 12.25 -24.10 1.36
C ALA A 703 12.49 -23.12 0.20
N GLY A 704 13.32 -22.12 0.41
CA GLY A 704 13.59 -21.10 -0.58
C GLY A 704 15.07 -20.77 -0.72
N ILE A 705 15.43 -20.23 -1.87
CA ILE A 705 16.74 -19.65 -2.14
C ILE A 705 16.55 -18.25 -2.71
N ARG A 706 17.33 -17.28 -2.22
CA ARG A 706 17.40 -15.91 -2.73
C ARG A 706 18.70 -15.63 -3.39
N TYR A 707 18.65 -14.78 -4.42
CA TYR A 707 19.79 -14.40 -5.23
C TYR A 707 20.62 -15.63 -5.68
N PRO A 708 19.94 -16.69 -6.23
CA PRO A 708 20.66 -17.87 -6.72
C PRO A 708 21.60 -17.47 -7.85
N PHE A 709 22.84 -17.95 -7.77
CA PHE A 709 23.91 -17.66 -8.74
C PHE A 709 24.41 -16.21 -8.75
N TYR A 710 24.12 -15.43 -7.71
CA TYR A 710 24.71 -14.09 -7.51
C TYR A 710 25.97 -14.20 -6.64
N ASP A 711 26.92 -13.26 -6.86
CA ASP A 711 28.10 -13.13 -6.00
C ASP A 711 27.79 -12.33 -4.74
N ALA A 712 26.94 -11.30 -4.85
CA ALA A 712 26.48 -10.45 -3.76
C ALA A 712 25.14 -9.78 -4.12
N TRP A 713 24.38 -9.37 -3.11
CA TRP A 713 23.40 -8.29 -3.25
C TRP A 713 24.15 -6.97 -3.44
N LYS A 714 23.80 -6.16 -4.46
CA LYS A 714 24.54 -4.98 -4.87
C LYS A 714 23.61 -3.77 -5.02
N LEU A 715 23.84 -2.72 -4.25
CA LEU A 715 23.18 -1.42 -4.38
C LEU A 715 24.21 -0.39 -4.79
N THR A 716 23.94 0.38 -5.87
CA THR A 716 24.78 1.50 -6.30
C THR A 716 23.99 2.80 -6.18
N THR A 717 24.65 3.84 -5.68
CA THR A 717 24.14 5.20 -5.67
C THR A 717 25.18 6.10 -6.31
N GLU A 718 24.79 6.90 -7.29
CA GLU A 718 25.69 7.77 -8.03
C GLU A 718 25.11 9.18 -8.19
N THR A 719 25.98 10.16 -8.34
CA THR A 719 25.58 11.52 -8.69
C THR A 719 25.15 11.61 -10.14
N HIS A 720 24.12 12.39 -10.42
CA HIS A 720 23.54 12.57 -11.74
C HIS A 720 23.09 14.02 -11.95
N GLY A 721 23.42 14.62 -13.09
CA GLY A 721 23.00 16.01 -13.39
C GLY A 721 23.70 17.09 -12.57
N THR A 722 24.90 16.83 -12.06
CA THR A 722 25.75 17.83 -11.37
C THR A 722 27.20 17.74 -11.86
N ASN A 723 27.87 18.88 -11.93
CA ASN A 723 29.32 18.98 -12.24
C ASN A 723 30.16 19.30 -10.99
N LEU A 724 29.52 19.47 -9.83
CA LEU A 724 30.22 19.83 -8.59
C LEU A 724 30.95 18.64 -7.99
N ILE A 725 30.41 17.45 -8.17
CA ILE A 725 30.92 16.22 -7.59
C ILE A 725 30.55 15.04 -8.48
N SER A 726 31.48 14.14 -8.68
CA SER A 726 31.23 12.81 -9.22
C SER A 726 31.42 11.81 -8.10
N ARG A 727 30.36 11.09 -7.72
CA ARG A 727 30.38 10.10 -6.66
C ARG A 727 29.66 8.85 -7.11
N VAL A 728 30.29 7.71 -6.91
CA VAL A 728 29.69 6.39 -7.10
C VAL A 728 29.95 5.59 -5.84
N GLU A 729 28.91 5.27 -5.10
CA GLU A 729 28.97 4.40 -3.92
C GLU A 729 28.30 3.08 -4.23
N THR A 730 28.98 1.98 -3.94
CA THR A 730 28.47 0.62 -4.15
C THR A 730 28.53 -0.17 -2.85
N GLU A 731 27.36 -0.55 -2.34
CA GLU A 731 27.23 -1.47 -1.22
C GLU A 731 27.01 -2.90 -1.73
N ARG A 732 27.83 -3.84 -1.27
CA ARG A 732 27.71 -5.27 -1.58
C ARG A 732 27.52 -6.06 -0.30
N ILE A 733 26.54 -6.98 -0.25
CA ILE A 733 26.31 -7.90 0.87
C ILE A 733 26.41 -9.32 0.36
N ILE A 734 27.57 -9.95 0.57
CA ILE A 734 27.86 -11.31 0.10
C ILE A 734 26.98 -12.34 0.81
N ASN A 735 26.66 -12.11 2.09
CA ASN A 735 25.80 -13.01 2.88
C ASN A 735 24.38 -13.16 2.32
N ASN A 736 23.91 -12.22 1.50
CA ASN A 736 22.59 -12.30 0.86
C ASN A 736 22.61 -13.14 -0.42
N ALA A 737 23.77 -13.38 -1.02
CA ALA A 737 23.90 -14.20 -2.22
C ALA A 737 23.69 -15.68 -1.88
N ASN A 738 22.97 -16.39 -2.74
CA ASN A 738 22.67 -17.82 -2.58
C ASN A 738 22.09 -18.17 -1.21
N MET A 739 21.32 -17.27 -0.62
CA MET A 739 20.77 -17.42 0.72
C MET A 739 19.65 -18.44 0.75
N VAL A 740 19.89 -19.59 1.37
CA VAL A 740 18.90 -20.66 1.59
C VAL A 740 18.17 -20.42 2.90
N TYR A 741 16.85 -20.51 2.88
CA TYR A 741 16.00 -20.32 4.04
C TYR A 741 14.85 -21.33 4.13
N LEU A 742 14.36 -21.49 5.33
CA LEU A 742 13.13 -22.23 5.63
C LEU A 742 12.10 -21.27 6.19
N ASN A 743 10.86 -21.42 5.70
CA ASN A 743 9.70 -20.73 6.24
C ASN A 743 8.68 -21.77 6.72
N PHE A 744 8.20 -21.59 7.96
CA PHE A 744 7.18 -22.41 8.58
C PHE A 744 5.99 -21.53 8.95
N VAL A 745 4.82 -21.82 8.37
CA VAL A 745 3.56 -21.15 8.67
C VAL A 745 2.60 -22.15 9.29
N TYR A 746 2.08 -21.83 10.47
CA TYR A 746 1.06 -22.60 11.16
C TYR A 746 -0.06 -21.69 11.65
N ASN A 747 -1.30 -21.97 11.22
CA ASN A 747 -2.46 -21.15 11.52
C ASN A 747 -3.56 -22.05 12.08
N PHE A 748 -3.78 -22.03 13.38
CA PHE A 748 -4.81 -22.80 14.04
C PHE A 748 -5.96 -21.90 14.47
N SER A 749 -7.18 -22.19 14.01
CA SER A 749 -8.40 -21.50 14.42
C SER A 749 -9.38 -22.48 15.06
N PHE A 750 -10.07 -22.03 16.09
CA PHE A 750 -11.06 -22.79 16.83
C PHE A 750 -12.30 -21.94 17.15
N GLY A 751 -13.47 -22.58 17.30
CA GLY A 751 -14.75 -21.92 17.57
C GLY A 751 -15.71 -21.89 16.37
N LYS A 752 -16.90 -21.26 16.51
CA LYS A 752 -17.95 -21.19 15.48
C LYS A 752 -17.91 -19.88 14.68
N ASN A 753 -18.13 -19.93 13.37
CA ASN A 753 -18.03 -18.76 12.45
C ASN A 753 -19.26 -17.84 12.47
N LYS A 754 -19.06 -16.53 12.41
CA LYS A 754 -20.05 -15.45 12.20
C LYS A 754 -19.64 -14.48 11.08
N PRO A 755 -20.59 -13.75 10.44
CA PRO A 755 -20.26 -12.69 9.46
C PRO A 755 -19.71 -11.42 10.10
N ASN A 756 -18.90 -10.68 9.33
CA ASN A 756 -18.04 -9.58 9.77
C ASN A 756 -18.57 -8.16 9.60
N VAL A 757 -17.98 -7.21 10.31
CA VAL A 757 -18.26 -5.77 10.33
C VAL A 757 -17.16 -4.98 9.61
N LYS A 758 -17.51 -3.93 8.86
CA LYS A 758 -16.60 -3.10 8.04
C LYS A 758 -16.07 -1.88 8.79
N LEU A 759 -14.81 -1.48 8.54
CA LEU A 759 -14.10 -0.33 9.12
C LEU A 759 -13.30 0.46 8.07
N LYS A 760 -12.99 1.76 8.29
CA LYS A 760 -12.53 2.65 7.21
C LYS A 760 -11.28 3.53 7.42
N MET A 761 -10.54 3.57 8.54
CA MET A 761 -9.38 4.48 8.71
C MET A 761 -8.22 3.95 9.56
N SER A 762 -6.97 4.40 9.30
CA SER A 762 -5.80 4.34 10.18
C SER A 762 -4.64 5.19 9.69
N ASN A 763 -3.86 5.67 10.63
CA ASN A 763 -2.69 6.49 10.39
C ASN A 763 -1.53 6.04 11.30
N GLU A 764 -0.29 6.19 10.83
CA GLU A 764 0.92 5.96 11.62
C GLU A 764 1.97 6.98 11.21
N ASP A 765 2.62 7.63 12.18
CA ASP A 765 3.78 8.46 11.94
C ASP A 765 5.04 7.58 11.98
N LYS A 766 5.79 7.52 10.88
CA LYS A 766 7.02 6.72 10.72
C LYS A 766 8.29 7.57 10.61
N ASP A 767 8.16 8.90 10.51
CA ASP A 767 9.32 9.79 10.39
C ASP A 767 10.05 9.93 11.73
N ALA A 768 11.31 9.51 11.77
CA ALA A 768 12.16 9.61 12.96
C ALA A 768 12.72 11.02 13.19
N GLY A 769 12.65 11.89 12.19
CA GLY A 769 13.23 13.23 12.25
C GLY A 769 14.76 13.28 12.20
N ILE A 770 15.45 12.19 11.84
CA ILE A 770 16.91 12.11 11.74
C ILE A 770 17.32 11.95 10.29
N LEU A 771 18.17 12.87 9.81
CA LEU A 771 18.73 12.83 8.47
C LEU A 771 19.86 11.78 8.37
N GLY A 772 19.95 11.09 7.23
CA GLY A 772 20.99 10.08 6.98
C GLY A 772 20.73 8.69 7.60
N ARG A 773 19.53 8.42 8.09
CA ARG A 773 19.13 7.17 8.76
C ARG A 773 18.72 6.04 7.81
#